data_5f075660a0ae5d8d58b25d2692e090ca
#
_entry.id   5f075660a0ae5d8d58b25d2692e090ca
#
_cell.length_a   1.000
_cell.length_b   1.000
_cell.length_c   1.000
_cell.angle_alpha   90.00
_cell.angle_beta   90.00
_cell.angle_gamma   90.00
#
_symmetry.space_group_name_H-M   'P 1'
#
loop_
_entity.id
_entity.type
_entity.pdbx_description
1 polymer ?
#
loop_
_entity_poly.entity_id
_entity_poly.type
_entity_poly.pdbx_seq_one_letter_code
_entity_poly.pdbx_strand_id
1 'polypeptide(L)'
;MSSSTSTSFGSRFTVAVCLLIAVTLATAHQAIAQDKRPIQANDLYRIRTAGDVAISPDGQQVAFVLTQIDSAADAYYSHLWLAGVNGGPVRQLTRGAVRDRDPVWSPDGSKIAFVSNRGGDGAQVFILPLDGGEPWALTDLENGASNPVWSPDGSTLLFGSSLTTRELEEAEGEAERETEGETEGADEAAMWGSLAAIRAWLATNAEQEEPAVITRLDFQGERGLNPIEYWNHIYAIDLERGEPRRLTDGPYDFFAPMFSPDGRQIAFIADITNGVHPDYSLKNELYIMDAEGGEPRMIDIPGYNVFNPSWSPDGTHIAFAARDTTEPSAANTIVGVLELLESGLVGNVEWVSRPLDRGARQYHWSADGSSIYFSAGVHGTVPIYRAALDNGQIRQVVSGERGVLSFDLSGEKLAFVVTQPANPSEVYVANVDGDDERRITDLNTGWLSGIFVQPHRGFWYESFDGRRVQGWLIEPVGYRNNETYPLAVEIHGGPHAMWGPGERTMWHEFQLLAANGYFVLYTNPRGSGGYGYDFKYVIQRAWGDGPMRDVLTAVDSIVARGIVDEDRMVVTGGSYAGYLTAYLVGNDHRFAAAVAQRGVYDLATFFGEGNAWMLVPFEFNAYPWEDPEVLRRESPITYAHQIETPLLIIHSDRDLRTGVSQSEMLYRTLKVLKKPVEYVRYPREGHDLSCTGEPLLRIDRLLRILEFFQRHVRPDL
;
A
#
# COMPACT_ATOMS: atom_id res chain seq x y z
N MET A 1 -45.67 -85.92 1.15
CA MET A 1 -46.52 -84.81 1.45
C MET A 1 -45.88 -84.02 2.57
N SER A 2 -44.89 -83.14 2.27
CA SER A 2 -44.18 -82.42 3.27
C SER A 2 -44.06 -80.95 2.82
N SER A 3 -44.66 -80.09 3.59
CA SER A 3 -44.60 -78.61 3.42
C SER A 3 -43.35 -78.11 4.12
N SER A 4 -42.51 -77.46 3.42
CA SER A 4 -41.33 -76.74 3.97
C SER A 4 -41.68 -75.28 4.16
N THR A 5 -41.71 -74.83 5.39
CA THR A 5 -41.71 -73.38 5.76
C THR A 5 -40.27 -72.88 5.83
N SER A 6 -39.92 -71.96 4.93
CA SER A 6 -38.62 -71.20 5.01
C SER A 6 -38.92 -69.85 5.69
N THR A 7 -38.31 -69.65 6.83
CA THR A 7 -38.36 -68.41 7.63
C THR A 7 -37.40 -67.34 7.10
N SER A 8 -37.97 -66.18 6.78
CA SER A 8 -37.23 -64.97 6.38
C SER A 8 -36.60 -64.29 7.61
N PHE A 9 -35.39 -64.57 7.98
CA PHE A 9 -34.65 -63.92 9.06
C PHE A 9 -33.56 -62.93 8.58
N GLY A 10 -33.30 -62.84 7.24
CA GLY A 10 -32.21 -62.06 6.69
C GLY A 10 -32.51 -60.57 6.47
N SER A 11 -33.76 -60.15 6.29
CA SER A 11 -34.11 -58.79 5.82
C SER A 11 -34.24 -57.73 6.92
N ARG A 12 -34.46 -58.13 8.16
CA ARG A 12 -34.59 -57.18 9.28
C ARG A 12 -33.26 -56.73 9.89
N PHE A 13 -32.18 -57.53 9.76
CA PHE A 13 -30.86 -57.19 10.26
C PHE A 13 -30.15 -56.15 9.33
N THR A 14 -30.33 -56.27 8.01
CA THR A 14 -29.72 -55.34 7.03
C THR A 14 -30.33 -53.95 7.09
N VAL A 15 -31.68 -53.84 7.30
CA VAL A 15 -32.35 -52.56 7.44
C VAL A 15 -31.98 -51.82 8.75
N ALA A 16 -31.80 -52.58 9.86
CA ALA A 16 -31.38 -51.98 11.13
C ALA A 16 -29.93 -51.47 11.11
N VAL A 17 -29.00 -52.16 10.43
CA VAL A 17 -27.60 -51.71 10.29
C VAL A 17 -27.49 -50.52 9.34
N CYS A 18 -28.24 -50.47 8.26
CA CYS A 18 -28.28 -49.31 7.37
C CYS A 18 -28.94 -48.07 8.04
N LEU A 19 -29.95 -48.24 8.89
CA LEU A 19 -30.53 -47.14 9.67
C LEU A 19 -29.59 -46.64 10.77
N LEU A 20 -28.82 -47.50 11.44
CA LEU A 20 -27.81 -47.07 12.42
C LEU A 20 -26.63 -46.34 11.77
N ILE A 21 -26.16 -46.78 10.60
CA ILE A 21 -25.11 -46.09 9.85
C ILE A 21 -25.61 -44.75 9.30
N ALA A 22 -26.86 -44.67 8.83
CA ALA A 22 -27.47 -43.41 8.38
C ALA A 22 -27.69 -42.41 9.54
N VAL A 23 -28.08 -42.88 10.72
CA VAL A 23 -28.21 -42.03 11.92
C VAL A 23 -26.85 -41.59 12.47
N THR A 24 -25.82 -42.44 12.45
CA THR A 24 -24.45 -42.04 12.85
C THR A 24 -23.78 -41.11 11.84
N LEU A 25 -24.06 -41.24 10.54
CA LEU A 25 -23.62 -40.30 9.53
C LEU A 25 -24.40 -38.98 9.61
N ALA A 26 -25.69 -38.99 9.91
CA ALA A 26 -26.46 -37.76 10.13
C ALA A 26 -26.06 -37.03 11.42
N THR A 27 -25.73 -37.74 12.49
CA THR A 27 -25.21 -37.14 13.73
C THR A 27 -23.75 -36.66 13.59
N ALA A 28 -22.91 -37.33 12.77
CA ALA A 28 -21.58 -36.84 12.47
C ALA A 28 -21.58 -35.60 11.57
N HIS A 29 -22.60 -35.41 10.71
CA HIS A 29 -22.80 -34.18 9.95
C HIS A 29 -23.45 -33.05 10.77
N GLN A 30 -24.20 -33.34 11.83
CA GLN A 30 -24.70 -32.33 12.77
C GLN A 30 -23.68 -31.87 13.83
N ALA A 31 -22.58 -32.56 14.00
CA ALA A 31 -21.57 -32.24 15.02
C ALA A 31 -20.54 -31.16 14.61
N ILE A 32 -20.64 -30.54 13.41
CA ILE A 32 -19.77 -29.45 12.96
C ILE A 32 -20.60 -28.34 12.27
N ALA A 33 -21.72 -28.00 12.78
CA ALA A 33 -22.23 -26.64 12.63
C ALA A 33 -21.71 -25.84 13.83
N GLN A 34 -20.46 -25.45 13.79
CA GLN A 34 -19.96 -24.44 14.70
C GLN A 34 -20.85 -23.22 14.47
N ASP A 35 -21.66 -22.81 15.48
CA ASP A 35 -22.52 -21.63 15.38
C ASP A 35 -21.62 -20.43 15.00
N LYS A 36 -21.72 -19.97 13.76
CA LYS A 36 -20.98 -18.80 13.30
C LYS A 36 -21.41 -17.59 14.11
N ARG A 37 -20.46 -16.74 14.46
CA ARG A 37 -20.73 -15.45 15.09
C ARG A 37 -20.42 -14.28 14.16
N PRO A 38 -21.00 -13.11 14.39
CA PRO A 38 -20.55 -11.86 13.76
C PRO A 38 -19.09 -11.58 14.07
N ILE A 39 -18.38 -10.90 13.13
CA ILE A 39 -17.02 -10.40 13.36
C ILE A 39 -17.05 -9.30 14.43
N GLN A 40 -15.98 -9.17 15.20
CA GLN A 40 -15.80 -8.19 16.26
C GLN A 40 -14.56 -7.33 16.02
N ALA A 41 -14.48 -6.16 16.64
CA ALA A 41 -13.35 -5.25 16.47
C ALA A 41 -12.00 -5.87 16.88
N ASN A 42 -11.98 -6.71 17.95
CA ASN A 42 -10.79 -7.43 18.40
C ASN A 42 -10.41 -8.63 17.53
N ASP A 43 -11.21 -9.03 16.54
CA ASP A 43 -10.79 -10.02 15.54
C ASP A 43 -9.65 -9.49 14.65
N LEU A 44 -9.37 -8.20 14.71
CA LEU A 44 -8.15 -7.60 14.12
C LEU A 44 -6.88 -8.38 14.49
N TYR A 45 -6.76 -8.81 15.75
CA TYR A 45 -5.62 -9.60 16.24
C TYR A 45 -5.50 -10.99 15.61
N ARG A 46 -6.53 -11.49 14.92
CA ARG A 46 -6.54 -12.80 14.26
C ARG A 46 -6.17 -12.73 12.78
N ILE A 47 -6.26 -11.54 12.20
CA ILE A 47 -5.99 -11.35 10.77
C ILE A 47 -4.51 -11.57 10.52
N ARG A 48 -4.21 -12.49 9.61
CA ARG A 48 -2.87 -12.78 9.09
C ARG A 48 -2.80 -12.30 7.66
N THR A 49 -1.75 -11.53 7.35
CA THR A 49 -1.58 -10.98 6.01
C THR A 49 -0.26 -11.43 5.40
N ALA A 50 -0.34 -12.09 4.26
CA ALA A 50 0.82 -12.35 3.42
C ALA A 50 1.18 -11.09 2.62
N GLY A 51 2.47 -10.92 2.37
CA GLY A 51 3.07 -9.92 1.49
C GLY A 51 4.33 -10.50 0.84
N ASP A 52 5.01 -9.74 0.02
CA ASP A 52 6.32 -10.00 -0.57
C ASP A 52 6.58 -11.47 -0.88
N VAL A 53 6.03 -11.99 -1.97
CA VAL A 53 6.31 -13.35 -2.42
C VAL A 53 7.54 -13.38 -3.31
N ALA A 54 8.36 -14.44 -3.13
CA ALA A 54 9.51 -14.74 -3.97
C ALA A 54 9.52 -16.24 -4.29
N ILE A 55 9.50 -16.60 -5.56
CA ILE A 55 9.57 -18.00 -6.00
C ILE A 55 11.02 -18.42 -6.20
N SER A 56 11.37 -19.64 -5.77
CA SER A 56 12.74 -20.14 -5.91
C SER A 56 13.16 -20.27 -7.39
N PRO A 57 14.47 -20.17 -7.70
CA PRO A 57 14.95 -20.27 -9.07
C PRO A 57 14.56 -21.55 -9.81
N ASP A 58 14.39 -22.65 -9.06
CA ASP A 58 13.93 -23.96 -9.58
C ASP A 58 12.39 -24.06 -9.70
N GLY A 59 11.65 -23.02 -9.29
CA GLY A 59 10.20 -22.97 -9.34
C GLY A 59 9.48 -23.94 -8.39
N GLN A 60 10.16 -24.49 -7.36
CA GLN A 60 9.57 -25.51 -6.47
C GLN A 60 9.07 -24.97 -5.14
N GLN A 61 9.57 -23.83 -4.69
CA GLN A 61 9.27 -23.25 -3.39
C GLN A 61 8.90 -21.78 -3.52
N VAL A 62 8.06 -21.31 -2.60
CA VAL A 62 7.65 -19.90 -2.49
C VAL A 62 8.01 -19.43 -1.07
N ALA A 63 8.93 -18.48 -0.98
CA ALA A 63 9.15 -17.69 0.21
C ALA A 63 8.13 -16.54 0.24
N PHE A 64 7.59 -16.22 1.41
CA PHE A 64 6.70 -15.09 1.58
C PHE A 64 6.79 -14.49 2.97
N VAL A 65 6.47 -13.21 3.08
CA VAL A 65 6.37 -12.52 4.36
C VAL A 65 4.98 -12.75 4.94
N LEU A 66 4.89 -13.16 6.21
CA LEU A 66 3.63 -13.24 6.95
C LEU A 66 3.65 -12.24 8.10
N THR A 67 2.76 -11.26 8.04
CA THR A 67 2.54 -10.29 9.12
C THR A 67 1.43 -10.77 10.04
N GLN A 68 1.69 -10.72 11.35
CA GLN A 68 0.78 -11.09 12.43
C GLN A 68 0.80 -10.00 13.51
N ILE A 69 -0.28 -9.93 14.28
CA ILE A 69 -0.38 -9.02 15.40
C ILE A 69 -0.24 -9.82 16.70
N ASP A 70 0.71 -9.44 17.53
CA ASP A 70 0.81 -9.92 18.92
C ASP A 70 -0.07 -9.04 19.80
N SER A 71 -1.14 -9.64 20.33
CA SER A 71 -2.10 -8.91 21.19
C SER A 71 -1.55 -8.58 22.57
N ALA A 72 -0.50 -9.27 23.05
CA ALA A 72 0.11 -8.98 24.34
C ALA A 72 1.11 -7.82 24.26
N ALA A 73 1.81 -7.71 23.13
CA ALA A 73 2.74 -6.61 22.85
C ALA A 73 2.05 -5.43 22.15
N ASP A 74 0.82 -5.60 21.68
CA ASP A 74 0.09 -4.65 20.82
C ASP A 74 0.91 -4.20 19.59
N ALA A 75 1.56 -5.15 18.94
CA ALA A 75 2.54 -4.87 17.89
C ALA A 75 2.39 -5.82 16.70
N TYR A 76 2.83 -5.33 15.53
CA TYR A 76 2.95 -6.13 14.33
C TYR A 76 4.34 -6.74 14.25
N TYR A 77 4.40 -8.04 13.98
CA TYR A 77 5.62 -8.76 13.62
C TYR A 77 5.45 -9.41 12.25
N SER A 78 6.52 -9.39 11.48
CA SER A 78 6.56 -10.08 10.19
C SER A 78 7.73 -11.04 10.13
N HIS A 79 7.50 -12.20 9.52
CA HIS A 79 8.47 -13.29 9.42
C HIS A 79 8.46 -13.91 8.04
N LEU A 80 9.58 -14.49 7.66
CA LEU A 80 9.68 -15.29 6.44
C LEU A 80 9.07 -16.68 6.65
N TRP A 81 8.29 -17.11 5.70
CA TRP A 81 7.68 -18.43 5.61
C TRP A 81 7.96 -19.05 4.26
N LEU A 82 7.91 -20.39 4.21
CA LEU A 82 8.17 -21.18 3.02
C LEU A 82 7.03 -22.15 2.76
N ALA A 83 6.55 -22.18 1.52
CA ALA A 83 5.54 -23.14 1.04
C ALA A 83 6.06 -23.85 -0.22
N GLY A 84 5.71 -25.12 -0.37
CA GLY A 84 5.99 -25.85 -1.63
C GLY A 84 5.00 -25.46 -2.72
N VAL A 85 5.47 -25.25 -3.94
CA VAL A 85 4.62 -24.98 -5.11
C VAL A 85 3.61 -26.11 -5.34
N ASN A 86 3.96 -27.35 -5.06
CA ASN A 86 3.07 -28.50 -5.17
C ASN A 86 2.20 -28.76 -3.92
N GLY A 87 2.17 -27.81 -2.96
CA GLY A 87 1.52 -27.95 -1.67
C GLY A 87 2.43 -28.62 -0.64
N GLY A 88 1.86 -28.96 0.51
CA GLY A 88 2.59 -29.54 1.64
C GLY A 88 2.58 -28.61 2.87
N PRO A 89 3.32 -28.93 3.93
CA PRO A 89 3.35 -28.12 5.14
C PRO A 89 4.05 -26.76 4.88
N VAL A 90 3.40 -25.68 5.31
CA VAL A 90 3.98 -24.35 5.34
C VAL A 90 4.91 -24.23 6.54
N ARG A 91 6.16 -23.79 6.32
CA ARG A 91 7.22 -23.74 7.32
C ARG A 91 7.61 -22.30 7.64
N GLN A 92 7.63 -21.94 8.90
CA GLN A 92 8.20 -20.68 9.37
C GLN A 92 9.73 -20.75 9.32
N LEU A 93 10.36 -19.78 8.64
CA LEU A 93 11.82 -19.69 8.51
C LEU A 93 12.45 -18.81 9.59
N THR A 94 11.85 -17.66 9.89
CA THR A 94 12.38 -16.69 10.85
C THR A 94 11.41 -16.45 12.01
N ARG A 95 11.93 -15.99 13.15
CA ARG A 95 11.16 -15.78 14.39
C ARG A 95 11.68 -14.57 15.16
N GLY A 96 10.93 -14.17 16.20
CA GLY A 96 11.32 -13.11 17.14
C GLY A 96 10.34 -11.94 17.11
N ALA A 97 10.61 -10.95 17.95
CA ALA A 97 9.86 -9.68 17.96
C ALA A 97 10.47 -8.72 16.92
N VAL A 98 10.35 -9.07 15.64
CA VAL A 98 11.05 -8.44 14.51
C VAL A 98 10.11 -8.21 13.33
N ARG A 99 10.58 -7.41 12.38
CA ARG A 99 9.95 -7.18 11.08
C ARG A 99 10.93 -7.59 9.99
N ASP A 100 10.71 -8.81 9.46
CA ASP A 100 11.41 -9.33 8.29
C ASP A 100 10.61 -8.98 7.03
N ARG A 101 11.28 -8.58 5.94
CA ARG A 101 10.67 -8.17 4.67
C ARG A 101 11.65 -8.36 3.50
N ASP A 102 11.16 -8.17 2.28
CA ASP A 102 11.92 -8.15 1.03
C ASP A 102 12.79 -9.41 0.82
N PRO A 103 12.22 -10.65 0.87
CA PRO A 103 12.99 -11.87 0.64
C PRO A 103 13.42 -11.99 -0.82
N VAL A 104 14.71 -12.24 -1.07
CA VAL A 104 15.28 -12.48 -2.39
C VAL A 104 16.13 -13.73 -2.39
N TRP A 105 15.82 -14.67 -3.27
CA TRP A 105 16.57 -15.92 -3.41
C TRP A 105 17.94 -15.70 -4.03
N SER A 106 18.96 -16.41 -3.52
CA SER A 106 20.22 -16.55 -4.24
C SER A 106 20.00 -17.30 -5.56
N PRO A 107 20.80 -17.03 -6.62
CA PRO A 107 20.62 -17.68 -7.93
C PRO A 107 20.67 -19.20 -7.89
N ASP A 108 21.44 -19.79 -6.95
CA ASP A 108 21.55 -21.23 -6.73
C ASP A 108 20.42 -21.83 -5.86
N GLY A 109 19.52 -20.96 -5.33
CA GLY A 109 18.41 -21.36 -4.45
C GLY A 109 18.83 -21.83 -3.05
N SER A 110 20.10 -21.70 -2.66
CA SER A 110 20.58 -22.18 -1.36
C SER A 110 20.37 -21.22 -0.21
N LYS A 111 20.13 -19.94 -0.49
CA LYS A 111 20.00 -18.85 0.50
C LYS A 111 18.86 -17.90 0.15
N ILE A 112 18.40 -17.17 1.16
CA ILE A 112 17.51 -16.01 1.02
C ILE A 112 18.19 -14.81 1.67
N ALA A 113 18.39 -13.73 0.91
CA ALA A 113 18.68 -12.41 1.46
C ALA A 113 17.36 -11.73 1.84
N PHE A 114 17.32 -10.99 2.93
CA PHE A 114 16.14 -10.28 3.40
C PHE A 114 16.50 -9.10 4.30
N VAL A 115 15.58 -8.19 4.50
CA VAL A 115 15.75 -7.04 5.38
C VAL A 115 15.09 -7.32 6.73
N SER A 116 15.79 -7.00 7.83
CA SER A 116 15.31 -7.23 9.19
C SER A 116 15.81 -6.16 10.16
N ASN A 117 15.01 -5.85 11.18
CA ASN A 117 15.40 -4.99 12.31
C ASN A 117 15.87 -5.78 13.54
N ARG A 118 16.27 -7.05 13.38
CA ARG A 118 16.70 -7.93 14.50
C ARG A 118 18.05 -7.57 15.11
N GLY A 119 18.81 -6.70 14.48
CA GLY A 119 20.10 -6.21 14.95
C GLY A 119 20.03 -5.06 15.95
N GLY A 120 18.86 -4.41 16.13
CA GLY A 120 18.69 -3.23 16.97
C GLY A 120 18.28 -1.98 16.18
N ASP A 121 19.05 -0.91 16.27
CA ASP A 121 18.74 0.35 15.63
C ASP A 121 18.95 0.28 14.12
N GLY A 122 17.87 0.47 13.36
CA GLY A 122 17.87 0.40 11.89
C GLY A 122 17.65 -1.01 11.32
N ALA A 123 17.21 -1.06 10.09
CA ALA A 123 17.03 -2.30 9.35
C ALA A 123 18.32 -2.66 8.61
N GLN A 124 18.72 -3.93 8.62
CA GLN A 124 19.92 -4.43 7.98
C GLN A 124 19.59 -5.57 7.00
N VAL A 125 20.50 -5.87 6.09
CA VAL A 125 20.39 -7.03 5.21
C VAL A 125 20.94 -8.26 5.94
N PHE A 126 20.13 -9.32 5.95
CA PHE A 126 20.46 -10.62 6.53
C PHE A 126 20.47 -11.70 5.45
N ILE A 127 21.26 -12.74 5.70
CA ILE A 127 21.29 -13.97 4.88
C ILE A 127 20.78 -15.12 5.70
N LEU A 128 19.85 -15.89 5.13
CA LEU A 128 19.31 -17.13 5.69
C LEU A 128 19.72 -18.31 4.82
N PRO A 129 20.58 -19.23 5.29
CA PRO A 129 20.85 -20.50 4.61
C PRO A 129 19.63 -21.44 4.74
N LEU A 130 19.29 -22.17 3.68
CA LEU A 130 18.12 -23.06 3.66
C LEU A 130 18.44 -24.52 4.00
N ASP A 131 19.69 -24.90 3.97
CA ASP A 131 20.22 -26.20 4.40
C ASP A 131 20.35 -26.31 5.92
N GLY A 132 20.13 -25.20 6.66
CA GLY A 132 20.14 -25.11 8.12
C GLY A 132 21.05 -24.00 8.62
N GLY A 133 20.85 -23.61 9.87
CA GLY A 133 21.55 -22.50 10.52
C GLY A 133 20.61 -21.35 10.89
N GLU A 134 21.16 -20.35 11.57
CA GLU A 134 20.47 -19.11 11.93
C GLU A 134 20.73 -18.03 10.88
N PRO A 135 19.81 -17.09 10.68
CA PRO A 135 20.11 -15.92 9.87
C PRO A 135 21.26 -15.10 10.46
N TRP A 136 22.17 -14.62 9.63
CA TRP A 136 23.26 -13.75 10.05
C TRP A 136 23.22 -12.41 9.32
N ALA A 137 23.64 -11.33 10.02
CA ALA A 137 23.71 -10.01 9.44
C ALA A 137 24.81 -9.95 8.39
N LEU A 138 24.46 -9.52 7.18
CA LEU A 138 25.43 -9.23 6.11
C LEU A 138 25.94 -7.80 6.22
N THR A 139 25.09 -6.87 6.65
CA THR A 139 25.40 -5.45 6.82
C THR A 139 25.24 -5.04 8.28
N ASP A 140 26.05 -4.02 8.67
CA ASP A 140 25.98 -3.35 9.98
C ASP A 140 26.31 -1.87 9.74
N LEU A 141 25.40 -1.14 9.11
CA LEU A 141 25.56 0.26 8.74
C LEU A 141 24.72 1.15 9.64
N GLU A 142 25.23 2.31 10.03
CA GLU A 142 24.59 3.25 10.96
C GLU A 142 23.21 3.67 10.48
N ASN A 143 23.05 4.00 9.20
CA ASN A 143 21.78 4.41 8.60
C ASN A 143 20.98 3.25 8.00
N GLY A 144 21.34 2.00 8.34
CA GLY A 144 20.66 0.81 7.87
C GLY A 144 20.97 0.41 6.43
N ALA A 145 20.36 -0.71 5.99
CA ALA A 145 20.48 -1.24 4.63
C ALA A 145 19.15 -1.82 4.14
N SER A 146 18.88 -1.71 2.84
CA SER A 146 17.61 -2.13 2.22
C SER A 146 17.77 -2.59 0.77
N ASN A 147 16.72 -3.19 0.21
CA ASN A 147 16.63 -3.58 -1.20
C ASN A 147 17.79 -4.46 -1.68
N PRO A 148 18.02 -5.65 -1.09
CA PRO A 148 19.07 -6.55 -1.50
C PRO A 148 18.84 -7.11 -2.91
N VAL A 149 19.89 -7.15 -3.75
CA VAL A 149 19.85 -7.71 -5.11
C VAL A 149 21.10 -8.55 -5.34
N TRP A 150 20.93 -9.83 -5.64
CA TRP A 150 22.01 -10.74 -5.93
C TRP A 150 22.67 -10.51 -7.30
N SER A 151 23.98 -10.65 -7.38
CA SER A 151 24.66 -10.83 -8.65
C SER A 151 24.25 -12.18 -9.30
N PRO A 152 24.30 -12.30 -10.63
CA PRO A 152 23.90 -13.54 -11.31
C PRO A 152 24.68 -14.79 -10.89
N ASP A 153 25.93 -14.62 -10.45
CA ASP A 153 26.78 -15.71 -9.94
C ASP A 153 26.61 -15.97 -8.44
N GLY A 154 25.83 -15.13 -7.73
CA GLY A 154 25.58 -15.25 -6.30
C GLY A 154 26.76 -14.88 -5.38
N SER A 155 27.82 -14.28 -5.90
CA SER A 155 29.00 -13.89 -5.13
C SER A 155 28.90 -12.52 -4.46
N THR A 156 28.12 -11.62 -5.05
CA THR A 156 27.98 -10.22 -4.64
C THR A 156 26.52 -9.88 -4.42
N LEU A 157 26.26 -8.95 -3.52
CA LEU A 157 24.93 -8.43 -3.26
C LEU A 157 24.95 -6.89 -3.32
N LEU A 158 24.04 -6.30 -4.12
CA LEU A 158 23.77 -4.86 -4.08
C LEU A 158 22.74 -4.56 -3.01
N PHE A 159 22.81 -3.38 -2.43
CA PHE A 159 21.81 -2.85 -1.50
C PHE A 159 21.86 -1.32 -1.45
N GLY A 160 20.80 -0.70 -0.93
CA GLY A 160 20.74 0.74 -0.66
C GLY A 160 21.07 1.04 0.79
N SER A 161 21.85 2.11 1.03
CA SER A 161 22.04 2.72 2.33
C SER A 161 22.19 4.22 2.19
N SER A 162 21.76 4.98 3.20
CA SER A 162 21.79 6.45 3.14
C SER A 162 22.97 7.01 3.91
N LEU A 163 23.49 8.17 3.45
CA LEU A 163 24.45 8.99 4.17
C LEU A 163 23.84 10.37 4.38
N THR A 164 24.13 10.99 5.53
CA THR A 164 23.88 12.42 5.72
C THR A 164 24.81 13.24 4.82
N THR A 165 24.48 14.49 4.54
CA THR A 165 25.36 15.40 3.78
C THR A 165 26.75 15.48 4.43
N ARG A 166 26.83 15.52 5.76
CA ARG A 166 28.10 15.56 6.49
C ARG A 166 28.92 14.27 6.28
N GLU A 167 28.31 13.09 6.43
CA GLU A 167 28.99 11.80 6.21
C GLU A 167 29.47 11.67 4.76
N LEU A 168 28.71 12.22 3.80
CA LEU A 168 29.10 12.23 2.40
C LEU A 168 30.34 13.12 2.18
N GLU A 169 30.35 14.35 2.71
CA GLU A 169 31.49 15.28 2.65
C GLU A 169 32.74 14.69 3.32
N GLU A 170 32.60 14.07 4.48
CA GLU A 170 33.70 13.36 5.18
C GLU A 170 34.26 12.21 4.33
N ALA A 171 33.40 11.43 3.69
CA ALA A 171 33.79 10.32 2.83
C ALA A 171 34.48 10.78 1.53
N GLU A 172 34.17 11.99 1.03
CA GLU A 172 34.77 12.60 -0.17
C GLU A 172 36.00 13.43 0.15
N GLY A 173 36.38 13.56 1.42
CA GLY A 173 37.59 14.29 1.87
C GLY A 173 37.45 15.82 1.81
N GLU A 174 36.24 16.35 1.72
CA GLU A 174 35.99 17.79 1.70
C GLU A 174 35.86 18.40 3.11
N ALA A 175 35.45 17.59 4.11
CA ALA A 175 35.16 18.03 5.48
C ALA A 175 36.42 18.39 6.31
N GLU A 176 37.62 17.97 5.91
CA GLU A 176 38.87 18.30 6.66
C GLU A 176 39.25 19.79 6.64
N ARG A 177 38.63 20.63 5.81
CA ARG A 177 39.00 22.04 5.63
C ARG A 177 38.28 23.03 6.55
N GLU A 178 37.16 22.65 7.15
CA GLU A 178 36.41 23.58 8.03
C GLU A 178 36.68 23.39 9.53
N THR A 179 37.29 22.31 9.97
CA THR A 179 37.54 22.04 11.40
C THR A 179 38.84 22.59 11.96
N GLU A 180 39.73 23.15 11.17
CA GLU A 180 40.99 23.80 11.65
C GLU A 180 40.82 25.23 12.15
N GLY A 181 39.61 25.74 12.29
CA GLY A 181 39.29 27.07 12.81
C GLY A 181 38.82 27.06 14.28
N GLU A 182 39.78 27.01 15.22
CA GLU A 182 39.66 27.52 16.59
C GLU A 182 38.35 27.25 17.37
N THR A 183 38.31 26.15 18.11
CA THR A 183 37.30 25.87 19.14
C THR A 183 37.71 26.32 20.57
N GLU A 184 38.81 27.05 20.76
CA GLU A 184 39.13 27.59 22.08
C GLU A 184 38.45 28.95 22.33
N GLY A 185 37.36 28.97 23.11
CA GLY A 185 36.73 30.18 23.61
C GLY A 185 35.27 30.42 23.20
N ALA A 186 34.56 29.41 22.70
CA ALA A 186 33.18 29.56 22.16
C ALA A 186 32.12 29.96 23.22
N ASP A 187 32.28 29.60 24.50
CA ASP A 187 31.21 29.71 25.47
C ASP A 187 30.91 31.11 25.99
N GLU A 188 31.90 32.00 26.12
CA GLU A 188 31.70 33.40 26.56
C GLU A 188 31.59 34.41 25.40
N ALA A 189 32.14 34.09 24.23
CA ALA A 189 32.16 35.01 23.10
C ALA A 189 30.84 34.99 22.29
N ALA A 190 30.03 33.96 22.40
CA ALA A 190 28.86 33.74 21.53
C ALA A 190 27.74 34.78 21.71
N MET A 191 27.49 35.26 22.92
CA MET A 191 26.42 36.26 23.19
C MET A 191 26.75 37.67 22.73
N TRP A 192 28.05 38.01 22.58
CA TRP A 192 28.54 39.36 22.28
C TRP A 192 29.60 39.42 21.19
N GLY A 193 29.85 38.30 20.52
CA GLY A 193 30.97 38.09 19.65
C GLY A 193 30.76 38.43 18.17
N SER A 194 31.81 38.15 17.38
CA SER A 194 31.76 38.26 15.93
C SER A 194 30.80 37.22 15.32
N LEU A 195 30.44 37.40 14.02
CA LEU A 195 29.64 36.42 13.28
C LEU A 195 30.28 35.01 13.29
N ALA A 196 31.63 34.92 13.27
CA ALA A 196 32.36 33.66 13.37
C ALA A 196 32.14 32.97 14.72
N ALA A 197 32.17 33.69 15.86
CA ALA A 197 31.90 33.14 17.16
C ALA A 197 30.44 32.67 17.32
N ILE A 198 29.48 33.42 16.76
CA ILE A 198 28.07 33.01 16.72
C ILE A 198 27.93 31.72 15.91
N ARG A 199 28.55 31.61 14.73
CA ARG A 199 28.47 30.40 13.90
C ARG A 199 29.09 29.20 14.59
N ALA A 200 30.25 29.35 15.24
CA ALA A 200 30.90 28.28 16.00
C ALA A 200 30.01 27.78 17.15
N TRP A 201 29.39 28.70 17.91
CA TRP A 201 28.45 28.32 18.96
C TRP A 201 27.23 27.61 18.42
N LEU A 202 26.61 28.10 17.31
CA LEU A 202 25.46 27.47 16.66
C LEU A 202 25.81 26.07 16.14
N ALA A 203 27.00 25.90 15.55
CA ALA A 203 27.47 24.60 15.06
C ALA A 203 27.61 23.59 16.21
N THR A 204 28.22 24.01 17.34
CA THR A 204 28.33 23.14 18.53
C THR A 204 26.97 22.73 19.10
N ASN A 205 25.95 23.61 19.03
CA ASN A 205 24.62 23.31 19.55
C ASN A 205 23.71 22.59 18.53
N ALA A 206 24.05 22.63 17.25
CA ALA A 206 23.31 21.87 16.22
C ALA A 206 23.41 20.34 16.46
N GLU A 207 24.51 19.87 17.05
CA GLU A 207 24.68 18.46 17.43
C GLU A 207 23.71 17.99 18.53
N GLN A 208 23.04 18.92 19.24
CA GLN A 208 22.05 18.61 20.29
C GLN A 208 20.63 18.46 19.76
N GLU A 209 20.45 18.42 18.43
CA GLU A 209 19.16 18.27 17.72
C GLU A 209 18.08 19.33 18.04
N GLU A 210 18.43 20.44 18.80
CA GLU A 210 17.48 21.49 19.14
C GLU A 210 18.15 22.89 19.08
N PRO A 211 17.58 23.82 18.33
CA PRO A 211 16.40 23.76 17.43
C PRO A 211 16.73 23.12 16.07
N ALA A 212 15.76 22.45 15.45
CA ALA A 212 15.90 21.96 14.08
C ALA A 212 15.97 23.15 13.12
N VAL A 213 17.04 23.25 12.34
CA VAL A 213 17.22 24.25 11.29
C VAL A 213 16.84 23.63 9.95
N ILE A 214 15.76 24.12 9.34
CA ILE A 214 15.20 23.59 8.11
C ILE A 214 15.57 24.52 6.96
N THR A 215 16.30 23.99 5.98
CA THR A 215 16.76 24.72 4.77
C THR A 215 16.29 24.08 3.47
N ARG A 216 15.68 22.87 3.54
CA ARG A 216 15.23 22.12 2.38
C ARG A 216 13.71 22.22 2.18
N LEU A 217 13.25 21.98 0.94
CA LEU A 217 11.82 21.99 0.59
C LEU A 217 11.11 20.74 1.12
N ASP A 218 11.69 19.55 0.95
CA ASP A 218 11.12 18.28 1.40
C ASP A 218 11.59 17.90 2.81
N PHE A 219 11.12 18.69 3.80
CA PHE A 219 11.53 18.56 5.20
C PHE A 219 10.59 17.72 6.06
N GLN A 220 9.49 17.21 5.50
CA GLN A 220 8.47 16.47 6.27
C GLN A 220 8.34 15.04 5.77
N GLY A 221 8.58 14.07 6.66
CA GLY A 221 8.21 12.69 6.44
C GLY A 221 6.75 12.39 6.83
N GLU A 222 6.38 11.13 6.90
CA GLU A 222 5.00 10.72 7.25
C GLU A 222 4.66 10.94 8.73
N ARG A 223 5.64 10.93 9.63
CA ARG A 223 5.45 11.01 11.09
C ARG A 223 6.44 11.91 11.82
N GLY A 224 7.38 12.52 11.13
CA GLY A 224 8.44 13.33 11.70
C GLY A 224 9.00 14.33 10.70
N LEU A 225 9.77 15.27 11.21
CA LEU A 225 10.54 16.20 10.38
C LEU A 225 11.81 15.51 9.91
N ASN A 226 12.25 15.85 8.70
CA ASN A 226 13.53 15.45 8.11
C ASN A 226 14.41 16.71 7.93
N PRO A 227 14.91 17.31 9.01
CA PRO A 227 15.72 18.53 8.91
C PRO A 227 17.09 18.26 8.32
N ILE A 228 17.59 17.02 8.46
CA ILE A 228 18.88 16.55 7.93
C ILE A 228 18.63 15.90 6.58
N GLU A 229 19.48 16.22 5.63
CA GLU A 229 19.47 15.58 4.33
C GLU A 229 20.16 14.23 4.39
N TYR A 230 19.50 13.22 3.86
CA TYR A 230 20.01 11.88 3.65
C TYR A 230 20.02 11.59 2.16
N TRP A 231 21.13 11.09 1.66
CA TRP A 231 21.34 10.71 0.27
C TRP A 231 21.46 9.20 0.17
N ASN A 232 20.55 8.59 -0.56
CA ASN A 232 20.54 7.14 -0.72
C ASN A 232 21.56 6.72 -1.79
N HIS A 233 22.49 5.85 -1.41
CA HIS A 233 23.54 5.35 -2.29
C HIS A 233 23.42 3.85 -2.52
N ILE A 234 23.96 3.39 -3.66
CA ILE A 234 24.09 1.99 -4.00
C ILE A 234 25.43 1.47 -3.46
N TYR A 235 25.36 0.36 -2.74
CA TYR A 235 26.51 -0.37 -2.23
C TYR A 235 26.57 -1.76 -2.81
N ALA A 236 27.76 -2.30 -2.94
CA ALA A 236 28.05 -3.72 -3.21
C ALA A 236 28.78 -4.34 -2.04
N ILE A 237 28.45 -5.60 -1.73
CA ILE A 237 29.16 -6.40 -0.73
C ILE A 237 29.45 -7.78 -1.31
N ASP A 238 30.73 -8.17 -1.28
CA ASP A 238 31.18 -9.53 -1.63
C ASP A 238 30.98 -10.44 -0.41
N LEU A 239 30.29 -11.56 -0.58
CA LEU A 239 29.94 -12.46 0.52
C LEU A 239 31.15 -13.11 1.19
N GLU A 240 32.29 -13.23 0.49
CA GLU A 240 33.52 -13.80 1.05
C GLU A 240 34.35 -12.74 1.78
N ARG A 241 34.38 -11.50 1.27
CA ARG A 241 35.17 -10.40 1.83
C ARG A 241 34.48 -9.65 2.95
N GLY A 242 33.13 -9.52 2.89
CA GLY A 242 32.29 -8.97 3.94
C GLY A 242 32.38 -7.45 4.15
N GLU A 243 33.11 -6.70 3.34
CA GLU A 243 33.22 -5.23 3.43
C GLU A 243 32.33 -4.54 2.38
N PRO A 244 31.37 -3.67 2.81
CA PRO A 244 30.54 -2.92 1.89
C PRO A 244 31.38 -1.88 1.12
N ARG A 245 31.15 -1.76 -0.18
CA ARG A 245 31.76 -0.76 -1.07
C ARG A 245 30.67 0.11 -1.69
N ARG A 246 30.74 1.43 -1.47
CA ARG A 246 29.85 2.40 -2.13
C ARG A 246 30.17 2.47 -3.63
N LEU A 247 29.15 2.45 -4.48
CA LEU A 247 29.28 2.49 -5.94
C LEU A 247 28.90 3.83 -6.56
N THR A 248 28.17 4.66 -5.83
CA THR A 248 27.64 5.95 -6.31
C THR A 248 28.11 7.08 -5.41
N ASP A 249 28.28 8.27 -5.97
CA ASP A 249 28.83 9.44 -5.30
C ASP A 249 27.96 10.69 -5.54
N GLY A 250 28.19 11.72 -4.71
CA GLY A 250 27.52 13.01 -4.81
C GLY A 250 26.18 13.11 -4.04
N PRO A 251 25.66 14.34 -3.87
CA PRO A 251 24.45 14.63 -3.11
C PRO A 251 23.20 14.35 -3.95
N TYR A 252 22.96 13.07 -4.24
CA TYR A 252 21.86 12.57 -5.05
C TYR A 252 21.30 11.28 -4.46
N ASP A 253 20.05 10.99 -4.79
CA ASP A 253 19.40 9.72 -4.45
C ASP A 253 19.51 8.72 -5.59
N PHE A 254 19.98 7.51 -5.27
CA PHE A 254 20.13 6.40 -6.20
C PHE A 254 19.26 5.23 -5.75
N PHE A 255 18.38 4.74 -6.63
CA PHE A 255 17.38 3.74 -6.29
C PHE A 255 17.34 2.56 -7.26
N ALA A 256 16.76 1.45 -6.78
CA ALA A 256 16.40 0.28 -7.57
C ALA A 256 17.55 -0.26 -8.45
N PRO A 257 18.75 -0.54 -7.89
CA PRO A 257 19.84 -1.12 -8.66
C PRO A 257 19.48 -2.54 -9.12
N MET A 258 19.93 -2.92 -10.32
CA MET A 258 19.72 -4.23 -10.89
C MET A 258 20.93 -4.64 -11.75
N PHE A 259 21.54 -5.81 -11.46
CA PHE A 259 22.58 -6.35 -12.32
C PHE A 259 22.07 -6.72 -13.71
N SER A 260 22.90 -6.49 -14.72
CA SER A 260 22.74 -7.15 -16.03
C SER A 260 22.88 -8.68 -15.89
N PRO A 261 22.27 -9.51 -16.78
CA PRO A 261 22.35 -10.96 -16.67
C PRO A 261 23.75 -11.53 -16.72
N ASP A 262 24.74 -10.82 -17.34
CA ASP A 262 26.14 -11.19 -17.35
C ASP A 262 26.94 -10.67 -16.14
N GLY A 263 26.29 -9.93 -15.23
CA GLY A 263 26.88 -9.38 -14.01
C GLY A 263 27.84 -8.21 -14.21
N ARG A 264 27.99 -7.68 -15.43
CA ARG A 264 29.00 -6.66 -15.74
C ARG A 264 28.52 -5.23 -15.57
N GLN A 265 27.22 -5.01 -15.62
CA GLN A 265 26.60 -3.68 -15.54
C GLN A 265 25.52 -3.66 -14.46
N ILE A 266 25.21 -2.44 -14.00
CA ILE A 266 24.10 -2.16 -13.10
C ILE A 266 23.24 -1.09 -13.76
N ALA A 267 21.93 -1.34 -13.89
CA ALA A 267 20.92 -0.33 -14.19
C ALA A 267 20.33 0.19 -12.88
N PHE A 268 20.04 1.47 -12.78
CA PHE A 268 19.46 2.10 -11.60
C PHE A 268 18.75 3.40 -11.96
N ILE A 269 18.06 3.99 -11.01
CA ILE A 269 17.34 5.25 -11.13
C ILE A 269 18.02 6.30 -10.26
N ALA A 270 18.15 7.51 -10.78
CA ALA A 270 18.65 8.66 -10.03
C ALA A 270 18.08 9.98 -10.59
N ASP A 271 18.16 11.03 -9.78
CA ASP A 271 17.95 12.41 -10.21
C ASP A 271 19.27 13.16 -10.06
N ILE A 272 20.14 13.03 -11.05
CA ILE A 272 21.41 13.74 -11.11
C ILE A 272 21.23 15.06 -11.86
N THR A 273 20.65 16.05 -11.17
CA THR A 273 20.38 17.36 -11.76
C THR A 273 21.58 18.31 -11.55
N ASN A 274 22.20 18.71 -12.63
CA ASN A 274 23.33 19.65 -12.60
C ASN A 274 22.92 21.02 -12.00
N GLY A 275 23.21 21.24 -10.72
CA GLY A 275 23.07 22.52 -10.03
C GLY A 275 21.67 22.91 -9.55
N VAL A 276 20.71 21.99 -9.61
CA VAL A 276 19.39 22.15 -8.99
C VAL A 276 19.29 21.14 -7.85
N HIS A 277 18.85 21.59 -6.66
CA HIS A 277 18.64 20.69 -5.54
C HIS A 277 17.54 19.66 -5.88
N PRO A 278 17.70 18.35 -5.57
CA PRO A 278 16.73 17.30 -5.91
C PRO A 278 15.31 17.55 -5.40
N ASP A 279 15.13 18.24 -4.27
CA ASP A 279 13.80 18.63 -3.77
C ASP A 279 12.96 19.45 -4.78
N TYR A 280 13.62 20.13 -5.74
CA TYR A 280 12.94 20.90 -6.79
C TYR A 280 12.74 20.12 -8.07
N SER A 281 13.34 18.93 -8.17
CA SER A 281 13.18 18.02 -9.29
C SER A 281 12.27 16.87 -8.87
N LEU A 282 11.36 16.50 -9.76
CA LEU A 282 10.46 15.35 -9.55
C LEU A 282 10.72 14.28 -10.62
N LYS A 283 11.86 14.37 -11.30
CA LYS A 283 12.17 13.55 -12.44
C LYS A 283 13.35 12.62 -12.15
N ASN A 284 13.07 11.35 -12.03
CA ASN A 284 14.09 10.31 -12.04
C ASN A 284 14.40 9.88 -13.48
N GLU A 285 15.67 9.64 -13.73
CA GLU A 285 16.21 9.16 -15.00
C GLU A 285 16.77 7.75 -14.82
N LEU A 286 16.84 7.00 -15.93
CA LEU A 286 17.49 5.69 -15.97
C LEU A 286 19.00 5.87 -16.22
N TYR A 287 19.81 5.16 -15.44
CA TYR A 287 21.27 5.13 -15.59
C TYR A 287 21.78 3.70 -15.72
N ILE A 288 22.91 3.56 -16.39
CA ILE A 288 23.69 2.32 -16.46
C ILE A 288 25.15 2.64 -16.14
N MET A 289 25.79 1.81 -15.32
CA MET A 289 27.24 1.87 -15.02
C MET A 289 27.84 0.47 -14.98
N ASP A 290 29.17 0.37 -14.91
CA ASP A 290 29.86 -0.89 -14.66
C ASP A 290 29.53 -1.41 -13.25
N ALA A 291 29.46 -2.73 -13.07
CA ALA A 291 29.15 -3.35 -11.77
C ALA A 291 30.23 -3.09 -10.71
N GLU A 292 31.46 -2.77 -11.15
CA GLU A 292 32.55 -2.38 -10.27
C GLU A 292 32.52 -0.89 -9.87
N GLY A 293 31.55 -0.12 -10.37
CA GLY A 293 31.44 1.32 -10.20
C GLY A 293 32.05 2.10 -11.37
N GLY A 294 31.93 3.42 -11.35
CA GLY A 294 32.42 4.30 -12.39
C GLY A 294 31.36 5.35 -12.79
N GLU A 295 31.66 6.11 -13.84
CA GLU A 295 30.77 7.18 -14.30
C GLU A 295 29.44 6.64 -14.83
N PRO A 296 28.28 7.02 -14.23
CA PRO A 296 26.97 6.61 -14.71
C PRO A 296 26.63 7.20 -16.07
N ARG A 297 26.11 6.39 -16.96
CA ARG A 297 25.60 6.82 -18.25
C ARG A 297 24.08 6.95 -18.21
N MET A 298 23.57 8.16 -18.38
CA MET A 298 22.15 8.43 -18.46
C MET A 298 21.52 7.85 -19.73
N ILE A 299 20.33 7.28 -19.60
CA ILE A 299 19.44 6.87 -20.67
C ILE A 299 18.26 7.83 -20.69
N ASP A 300 18.24 8.76 -21.63
CA ASP A 300 17.18 9.77 -21.71
C ASP A 300 15.86 9.18 -22.23
N ILE A 301 14.78 9.36 -21.44
CA ILE A 301 13.41 8.99 -21.79
C ILE A 301 12.54 10.25 -21.69
N PRO A 302 12.54 11.08 -22.75
CA PRO A 302 11.96 12.40 -22.71
C PRO A 302 10.47 12.41 -22.32
N GLY A 303 10.07 13.30 -21.40
CA GLY A 303 8.69 13.47 -20.98
C GLY A 303 8.19 12.46 -19.93
N TYR A 304 9.07 11.60 -19.42
CA TYR A 304 8.70 10.61 -18.44
C TYR A 304 9.57 10.65 -17.19
N ASN A 305 8.96 10.41 -16.05
CA ASN A 305 9.61 10.07 -14.80
C ASN A 305 9.68 8.53 -14.71
N VAL A 306 10.89 7.98 -14.50
CA VAL A 306 11.19 6.55 -14.68
C VAL A 306 11.46 5.87 -13.34
N PHE A 307 11.03 4.60 -13.21
CA PHE A 307 11.12 3.82 -11.97
C PHE A 307 11.46 2.36 -12.26
N ASN A 308 12.11 1.70 -11.27
CA ASN A 308 12.26 0.24 -11.18
C ASN A 308 12.76 -0.42 -12.49
N PRO A 309 13.99 -0.18 -12.95
CA PRO A 309 14.51 -0.82 -14.16
C PRO A 309 14.68 -2.34 -13.96
N SER A 310 14.52 -3.11 -15.02
CA SER A 310 14.72 -4.56 -15.03
C SER A 310 15.27 -5.03 -16.38
N TRP A 311 16.40 -5.71 -16.36
CA TRP A 311 17.01 -6.28 -17.56
C TRP A 311 16.18 -7.45 -18.11
N SER A 312 16.14 -7.55 -19.44
CA SER A 312 15.67 -8.80 -20.09
C SER A 312 16.62 -9.95 -19.78
N PRO A 313 16.16 -11.20 -19.78
CA PRO A 313 17.01 -12.37 -19.48
C PRO A 313 18.24 -12.53 -20.39
N ASP A 314 18.17 -12.02 -21.63
CA ASP A 314 19.28 -12.03 -22.60
C ASP A 314 20.18 -10.79 -22.52
N GLY A 315 19.84 -9.79 -21.67
CA GLY A 315 20.60 -8.56 -21.50
C GLY A 315 20.48 -7.56 -22.64
N THR A 316 19.60 -7.77 -23.61
CA THR A 316 19.47 -6.90 -24.78
C THR A 316 18.46 -5.77 -24.60
N HIS A 317 17.58 -5.86 -23.58
CA HIS A 317 16.56 -4.87 -23.32
C HIS A 317 16.52 -4.50 -21.81
N ILE A 318 15.95 -3.33 -21.52
CA ILE A 318 15.55 -2.92 -20.17
C ILE A 318 14.06 -2.58 -20.16
N ALA A 319 13.31 -3.23 -19.29
CA ALA A 319 11.96 -2.80 -18.95
C ALA A 319 12.03 -1.78 -17.81
N PHE A 320 11.07 -0.86 -17.76
CA PHE A 320 10.95 0.15 -16.70
C PHE A 320 9.50 0.59 -16.55
N ALA A 321 9.13 1.03 -15.35
CA ALA A 321 7.89 1.75 -15.12
C ALA A 321 8.09 3.24 -15.41
N ALA A 322 7.10 3.91 -15.96
CA ALA A 322 7.19 5.34 -16.27
C ALA A 322 5.86 6.05 -16.05
N ARG A 323 5.94 7.34 -15.72
CA ARG A 323 4.79 8.24 -15.61
C ARG A 323 5.03 9.50 -16.41
N ASP A 324 4.04 9.93 -17.18
CA ASP A 324 4.08 11.18 -17.96
C ASP A 324 4.23 12.37 -17.01
N THR A 325 5.21 13.24 -17.26
CA THR A 325 5.50 14.41 -16.44
C THR A 325 4.66 15.63 -16.80
N THR A 326 3.97 15.61 -17.94
CA THR A 326 3.12 16.73 -18.39
C THR A 326 1.76 16.74 -17.71
N GLU A 327 1.31 15.58 -17.19
CA GLU A 327 0.02 15.41 -16.52
C GLU A 327 0.18 14.53 -15.26
N PRO A 328 0.94 14.99 -14.26
CA PRO A 328 1.42 14.12 -13.20
C PRO A 328 0.33 13.56 -12.29
N SER A 329 -0.82 14.23 -12.13
CA SER A 329 -1.89 13.75 -11.24
C SER A 329 -2.69 12.60 -11.83
N ALA A 330 -3.12 12.73 -13.09
CA ALA A 330 -4.00 11.76 -13.77
C ALA A 330 -3.23 10.69 -14.55
N ALA A 331 -1.94 10.87 -14.83
CA ALA A 331 -1.13 9.92 -15.59
C ALA A 331 -1.14 8.51 -14.97
N ASN A 332 -1.36 7.50 -15.79
CA ASN A 332 -1.17 6.11 -15.40
C ASN A 332 0.33 5.77 -15.40
N THR A 333 0.78 5.01 -14.40
CA THR A 333 2.10 4.37 -14.51
C THR A 333 2.03 3.31 -15.60
N ILE A 334 2.92 3.38 -16.57
CA ILE A 334 2.99 2.45 -17.70
C ILE A 334 4.33 1.72 -17.71
N VAL A 335 4.37 0.53 -18.29
CA VAL A 335 5.61 -0.22 -18.50
C VAL A 335 6.11 0.04 -19.91
N GLY A 336 7.37 0.46 -20.02
CA GLY A 336 8.13 0.60 -21.26
C GLY A 336 9.21 -0.48 -21.36
N VAL A 337 9.58 -0.84 -22.56
CA VAL A 337 10.72 -1.71 -22.90
C VAL A 337 11.63 -0.95 -23.86
N LEU A 338 12.90 -0.90 -23.56
CA LEU A 338 13.93 -0.21 -24.32
C LEU A 338 14.98 -1.19 -24.80
N GLU A 339 15.28 -1.20 -26.11
CA GLU A 339 16.34 -2.00 -26.70
C GLU A 339 17.72 -1.34 -26.48
N LEU A 340 18.70 -2.11 -26.07
CA LEU A 340 20.10 -1.69 -25.97
C LEU A 340 20.90 -2.16 -27.19
N LEU A 341 21.35 -1.22 -28.00
CA LEU A 341 22.12 -1.51 -29.20
C LEU A 341 23.59 -1.79 -28.85
N GLU A 342 24.25 -2.68 -29.61
CA GLU A 342 25.70 -2.98 -29.45
C GLU A 342 26.59 -1.73 -29.52
N SER A 343 26.16 -0.68 -30.21
CA SER A 343 26.85 0.61 -30.27
C SER A 343 26.84 1.41 -28.95
N GLY A 344 26.12 0.94 -27.92
CA GLY A 344 25.83 1.69 -26.70
C GLY A 344 24.73 2.74 -26.87
N LEU A 345 24.17 2.89 -28.07
CA LEU A 345 22.98 3.70 -28.30
C LEU A 345 21.72 2.94 -27.82
N VAL A 346 20.65 3.69 -27.60
CA VAL A 346 19.36 3.13 -27.22
C VAL A 346 18.40 3.12 -28.43
N GLY A 347 17.62 2.07 -28.53
CA GLY A 347 16.54 1.96 -29.51
C GLY A 347 15.30 2.78 -29.10
N ASN A 348 14.20 2.54 -29.81
CA ASN A 348 12.94 3.16 -29.44
C ASN A 348 12.33 2.48 -28.21
N VAL A 349 11.57 3.24 -27.42
CA VAL A 349 10.79 2.69 -26.30
C VAL A 349 9.49 2.10 -26.86
N GLU A 350 9.24 0.84 -26.53
CA GLU A 350 7.94 0.19 -26.73
C GLU A 350 7.13 0.29 -25.44
N TRP A 351 5.96 0.94 -25.49
CA TRP A 351 5.08 1.13 -24.34
C TRP A 351 4.09 -0.03 -24.21
N VAL A 352 4.52 -1.12 -23.59
CA VAL A 352 3.82 -2.42 -23.59
C VAL A 352 2.51 -2.44 -22.80
N SER A 353 2.36 -1.64 -21.75
CA SER A 353 1.11 -1.60 -20.98
C SER A 353 0.17 -0.44 -21.34
N ARG A 354 0.62 0.55 -22.14
CA ARG A 354 -0.15 1.74 -22.51
C ARG A 354 -1.52 1.42 -23.13
N PRO A 355 -1.68 0.41 -24.03
CA PRO A 355 -2.97 0.11 -24.63
C PRO A 355 -4.05 -0.32 -23.63
N LEU A 356 -3.68 -0.76 -22.42
CA LEU A 356 -4.63 -1.12 -21.38
C LEU A 356 -5.32 0.09 -20.77
N ASP A 357 -4.68 1.26 -20.81
CA ASP A 357 -5.12 2.49 -20.11
C ASP A 357 -5.39 2.27 -18.61
N ARG A 358 -4.51 1.56 -17.94
CA ARG A 358 -4.54 1.28 -16.49
C ARG A 358 -3.16 1.44 -15.89
N GLY A 359 -3.10 1.87 -14.62
CA GLY A 359 -1.84 1.98 -13.90
C GLY A 359 -1.25 0.61 -13.59
N ALA A 360 -0.11 0.29 -14.21
CA ALA A 360 0.70 -0.86 -13.86
C ALA A 360 1.33 -0.65 -12.48
N ARG A 361 1.40 -1.70 -11.65
CA ARG A 361 1.95 -1.65 -10.29
C ARG A 361 3.30 -2.37 -10.23
N GLN A 362 3.30 -3.66 -10.41
CA GLN A 362 4.45 -4.55 -10.36
C GLN A 362 4.57 -5.26 -11.71
N TYR A 363 5.79 -5.53 -12.18
CA TYR A 363 6.01 -6.24 -13.44
C TYR A 363 7.28 -7.10 -13.40
N HIS A 364 7.32 -8.12 -14.25
CA HIS A 364 8.41 -9.07 -14.43
C HIS A 364 8.53 -9.52 -15.89
N TRP A 365 9.74 -9.85 -16.31
CA TRP A 365 9.99 -10.50 -17.57
C TRP A 365 9.56 -11.97 -17.58
N SER A 366 9.08 -12.48 -18.69
CA SER A 366 9.03 -13.93 -18.91
C SER A 366 10.47 -14.51 -18.99
N ALA A 367 10.64 -15.78 -18.63
CA ALA A 367 11.95 -16.43 -18.64
C ALA A 367 12.64 -16.43 -20.02
N ASP A 368 11.86 -16.43 -21.10
CA ASP A 368 12.33 -16.37 -22.50
C ASP A 368 12.49 -14.95 -23.05
N GLY A 369 12.20 -13.91 -22.25
CA GLY A 369 12.28 -12.50 -22.66
C GLY A 369 11.18 -12.05 -23.65
N SER A 370 10.24 -12.92 -24.02
CA SER A 370 9.23 -12.62 -25.05
C SER A 370 8.04 -11.80 -24.58
N SER A 371 7.88 -11.63 -23.27
CA SER A 371 6.70 -11.00 -22.69
C SER A 371 7.00 -10.29 -21.35
N ILE A 372 6.16 -9.30 -21.02
CA ILE A 372 6.11 -8.67 -19.69
C ILE A 372 4.83 -9.12 -18.98
N TYR A 373 4.96 -9.62 -17.76
CA TYR A 373 3.87 -9.83 -16.83
C TYR A 373 3.74 -8.61 -15.93
N PHE A 374 2.52 -8.11 -15.70
CA PHE A 374 2.30 -6.96 -14.81
C PHE A 374 0.93 -7.02 -14.14
N SER A 375 0.81 -6.46 -12.95
CA SER A 375 -0.47 -6.28 -12.27
C SER A 375 -1.01 -4.87 -12.54
N ALA A 376 -2.32 -4.75 -12.72
CA ALA A 376 -2.97 -3.44 -12.88
C ALA A 376 -4.39 -3.47 -12.32
N GLY A 377 -4.80 -2.35 -11.69
CA GLY A 377 -6.16 -2.20 -11.18
C GLY A 377 -7.17 -2.03 -12.30
N VAL A 378 -8.26 -2.80 -12.26
CA VAL A 378 -9.39 -2.67 -13.20
C VAL A 378 -10.71 -3.00 -12.51
N HIS A 379 -11.64 -2.02 -12.50
CA HIS A 379 -13.02 -2.21 -12.05
C HIS A 379 -13.12 -2.87 -10.65
N GLY A 380 -12.33 -2.40 -9.70
CA GLY A 380 -12.31 -2.90 -8.32
C GLY A 380 -11.51 -4.18 -8.10
N THR A 381 -10.89 -4.75 -9.13
CA THR A 381 -10.04 -5.94 -9.06
C THR A 381 -8.60 -5.62 -9.45
N VAL A 382 -7.67 -6.51 -9.13
CA VAL A 382 -6.26 -6.38 -9.53
C VAL A 382 -5.78 -7.69 -10.14
N PRO A 383 -6.02 -7.93 -11.43
CA PRO A 383 -5.51 -9.08 -12.16
C PRO A 383 -4.02 -8.97 -12.49
N ILE A 384 -3.41 -10.10 -12.89
CA ILE A 384 -2.12 -10.16 -13.58
C ILE A 384 -2.38 -10.25 -15.08
N TYR A 385 -1.66 -9.43 -15.83
CA TYR A 385 -1.65 -9.42 -17.29
C TYR A 385 -0.34 -9.96 -17.84
N ARG A 386 -0.38 -10.50 -19.03
CA ARG A 386 0.78 -10.77 -19.89
C ARG A 386 0.68 -9.91 -21.13
N ALA A 387 1.72 -9.13 -21.42
CA ALA A 387 1.90 -8.40 -22.69
C ALA A 387 2.98 -9.10 -23.52
N ALA A 388 2.63 -9.58 -24.69
CA ALA A 388 3.56 -10.21 -25.64
C ALA A 388 4.25 -9.12 -26.48
N LEU A 389 5.59 -9.17 -26.56
CA LEU A 389 6.37 -8.14 -27.25
C LEU A 389 6.33 -8.25 -28.79
N ASP A 390 6.12 -9.47 -29.33
CA ASP A 390 6.12 -9.73 -30.77
C ASP A 390 4.89 -9.14 -31.49
N ASN A 391 3.77 -9.00 -30.78
CA ASN A 391 2.49 -8.58 -31.40
C ASN A 391 1.69 -7.57 -30.57
N GLY A 392 2.20 -7.15 -29.40
CA GLY A 392 1.56 -6.18 -28.49
C GLY A 392 0.27 -6.68 -27.83
N GLN A 393 -0.04 -8.00 -27.89
CA GLN A 393 -1.25 -8.55 -27.30
C GLN A 393 -1.18 -8.56 -25.77
N ILE A 394 -2.16 -7.93 -25.11
CA ILE A 394 -2.32 -7.96 -23.65
C ILE A 394 -3.47 -8.90 -23.30
N ARG A 395 -3.24 -9.87 -22.41
CA ARG A 395 -4.26 -10.77 -21.88
C ARG A 395 -4.18 -10.91 -20.38
N GLN A 396 -5.30 -11.12 -19.70
CA GLN A 396 -5.31 -11.51 -18.29
C GLN A 396 -4.88 -12.98 -18.15
N VAL A 397 -3.96 -13.25 -17.23
CA VAL A 397 -3.54 -14.60 -16.87
C VAL A 397 -4.04 -15.00 -15.47
N VAL A 398 -4.16 -14.05 -14.55
CA VAL A 398 -4.84 -14.24 -13.26
C VAL A 398 -5.97 -13.21 -13.16
N SER A 399 -7.17 -13.66 -12.83
CA SER A 399 -8.36 -12.81 -12.81
C SER A 399 -9.34 -13.21 -11.68
N GLY A 400 -10.52 -12.60 -11.62
CA GLY A 400 -11.61 -12.89 -10.69
C GLY A 400 -11.95 -11.71 -9.77
N GLU A 401 -12.97 -11.88 -8.93
CA GLU A 401 -13.45 -10.90 -7.94
C GLU A 401 -12.48 -10.82 -6.75
N ARG A 402 -11.26 -10.36 -7.03
CA ARG A 402 -10.14 -10.36 -6.09
C ARG A 402 -9.05 -9.36 -6.49
N GLY A 403 -8.09 -9.13 -5.59
CA GLY A 403 -6.89 -8.35 -5.85
C GLY A 403 -5.63 -9.19 -5.67
N VAL A 404 -4.73 -9.12 -6.65
CA VAL A 404 -3.34 -9.55 -6.49
C VAL A 404 -2.57 -8.41 -5.84
N LEU A 405 -1.97 -8.66 -4.68
CA LEU A 405 -1.23 -7.66 -3.91
C LEU A 405 0.25 -7.65 -4.25
N SER A 406 0.82 -8.83 -4.48
CA SER A 406 2.20 -9.05 -4.86
C SER A 406 2.28 -10.32 -5.68
N PHE A 407 3.20 -10.39 -6.65
CA PHE A 407 3.45 -11.60 -7.42
C PHE A 407 4.91 -11.68 -7.84
N ASP A 408 5.37 -12.89 -8.10
CA ASP A 408 6.67 -13.19 -8.67
C ASP A 408 6.56 -14.37 -9.63
N LEU A 409 7.53 -14.52 -10.51
CA LEU A 409 7.57 -15.62 -11.45
C LEU A 409 8.98 -16.20 -11.63
N SER A 410 9.03 -17.53 -11.77
CA SER A 410 10.25 -18.26 -12.09
C SER A 410 9.93 -19.41 -13.05
N GLY A 411 10.64 -19.45 -14.18
CA GLY A 411 10.38 -20.43 -15.24
C GLY A 411 8.92 -20.39 -15.72
N GLU A 412 8.22 -21.51 -15.57
CA GLU A 412 6.82 -21.68 -15.99
C GLU A 412 5.81 -21.42 -14.84
N LYS A 413 6.23 -20.86 -13.70
CA LYS A 413 5.40 -20.71 -12.51
C LYS A 413 5.23 -19.26 -12.09
N LEU A 414 4.00 -18.94 -11.63
CA LEU A 414 3.61 -17.73 -10.92
C LEU A 414 3.35 -18.05 -9.46
N ALA A 415 3.81 -17.20 -8.55
CA ALA A 415 3.39 -17.17 -7.16
C ALA A 415 2.80 -15.78 -6.85
N PHE A 416 1.68 -15.72 -6.14
CA PHE A 416 1.02 -14.43 -5.89
C PHE A 416 0.18 -14.43 -4.60
N VAL A 417 0.09 -13.26 -3.97
CA VAL A 417 -0.76 -13.01 -2.81
C VAL A 417 -2.10 -12.49 -3.28
N VAL A 418 -3.17 -13.08 -2.77
CA VAL A 418 -4.55 -12.72 -3.12
C VAL A 418 -5.30 -12.21 -1.90
N THR A 419 -6.04 -11.13 -2.07
CA THR A 419 -7.13 -10.69 -1.19
C THR A 419 -8.48 -10.83 -1.89
N GLN A 420 -9.51 -11.24 -1.16
CA GLN A 420 -10.87 -11.42 -1.68
C GLN A 420 -11.91 -11.21 -0.57
N PRO A 421 -13.18 -10.95 -0.90
CA PRO A 421 -14.21 -10.68 0.11
C PRO A 421 -14.35 -11.75 1.20
N ALA A 422 -14.15 -13.02 0.83
CA ALA A 422 -14.26 -14.15 1.76
C ALA A 422 -13.03 -14.39 2.63
N ASN A 423 -11.85 -13.83 2.26
CA ASN A 423 -10.60 -14.07 2.96
C ASN A 423 -9.61 -12.93 2.65
N PRO A 424 -9.10 -12.23 3.67
CA PRO A 424 -8.26 -11.04 3.47
C PRO A 424 -6.87 -11.32 2.91
N SER A 425 -6.35 -12.56 3.01
CA SER A 425 -5.02 -12.86 2.47
C SER A 425 -4.73 -14.36 2.40
N GLU A 426 -4.27 -14.83 1.24
CA GLU A 426 -3.71 -16.17 1.00
C GLU A 426 -2.68 -16.13 -0.12
N VAL A 427 -1.76 -17.12 -0.14
CA VAL A 427 -0.78 -17.30 -1.22
C VAL A 427 -1.26 -18.37 -2.20
N TYR A 428 -1.12 -18.06 -3.48
CA TYR A 428 -1.51 -18.90 -4.60
C TYR A 428 -0.33 -19.14 -5.54
N VAL A 429 -0.40 -20.19 -6.32
CA VAL A 429 0.49 -20.47 -7.45
C VAL A 429 -0.33 -20.84 -8.67
N ALA A 430 0.22 -20.59 -9.85
CA ALA A 430 -0.34 -21.00 -11.13
C ALA A 430 0.81 -21.25 -12.14
N ASN A 431 0.47 -21.78 -13.32
CA ASN A 431 1.35 -21.69 -14.48
C ASN A 431 1.34 -20.26 -15.03
N VAL A 432 2.37 -19.89 -15.80
CA VAL A 432 2.50 -18.53 -16.38
C VAL A 432 1.38 -18.18 -17.38
N ASP A 433 0.64 -19.16 -17.89
CA ASP A 433 -0.56 -18.95 -18.71
C ASP A 433 -1.84 -18.75 -17.88
N GLY A 434 -1.77 -18.94 -16.56
CA GLY A 434 -2.87 -18.86 -15.60
C GLY A 434 -3.53 -20.20 -15.29
N ASP A 435 -3.14 -21.28 -15.98
CA ASP A 435 -3.67 -22.62 -15.74
C ASP A 435 -3.12 -23.21 -14.42
N ASP A 436 -3.78 -24.27 -13.92
CA ASP A 436 -3.40 -25.01 -12.70
C ASP A 436 -3.27 -24.12 -11.44
N GLU A 437 -4.12 -23.09 -11.38
CA GLU A 437 -4.16 -22.19 -10.21
C GLU A 437 -4.58 -22.94 -8.96
N ARG A 438 -3.83 -22.76 -7.87
CA ARG A 438 -4.16 -23.33 -6.56
C ARG A 438 -3.65 -22.50 -5.39
N ARG A 439 -4.39 -22.54 -4.32
CA ARG A 439 -3.99 -21.97 -3.03
C ARG A 439 -2.98 -22.92 -2.36
N ILE A 440 -1.86 -22.35 -1.86
CA ILE A 440 -0.80 -23.13 -1.18
C ILE A 440 -0.69 -22.81 0.32
N THR A 441 -1.49 -21.87 0.83
CA THR A 441 -1.54 -21.52 2.26
C THR A 441 -2.95 -21.65 2.83
N ASP A 442 -3.04 -21.68 4.15
CA ASP A 442 -4.28 -21.65 4.92
C ASP A 442 -4.10 -20.71 6.13
N LEU A 443 -4.00 -19.40 5.83
CA LEU A 443 -3.64 -18.38 6.82
C LEU A 443 -4.83 -18.00 7.71
N ASN A 444 -5.99 -17.83 7.11
CA ASN A 444 -7.17 -17.26 7.78
C ASN A 444 -8.38 -18.19 7.84
N THR A 445 -8.47 -19.24 7.02
CA THR A 445 -9.67 -20.09 6.89
C THR A 445 -10.10 -20.70 8.24
N GLY A 446 -9.14 -21.09 9.08
CA GLY A 446 -9.41 -21.75 10.36
C GLY A 446 -10.32 -20.91 11.26
N TRP A 447 -9.99 -19.62 11.48
CA TRP A 447 -10.80 -18.74 12.33
C TRP A 447 -12.03 -18.16 11.59
N LEU A 448 -11.91 -17.92 10.29
CA LEU A 448 -13.02 -17.43 9.45
C LEU A 448 -14.16 -18.45 9.33
N SER A 449 -13.88 -19.75 9.48
CA SER A 449 -14.90 -20.78 9.45
C SER A 449 -16.01 -20.59 10.49
N GLY A 450 -15.67 -19.96 11.64
CA GLY A 450 -16.60 -19.61 12.72
C GLY A 450 -17.17 -18.18 12.64
N ILE A 451 -16.96 -17.45 11.54
CA ILE A 451 -17.37 -16.04 11.37
C ILE A 451 -18.37 -15.92 10.21
N PHE A 452 -19.38 -15.06 10.36
CA PHE A 452 -20.20 -14.62 9.25
C PHE A 452 -19.42 -13.58 8.45
N VAL A 453 -18.90 -13.96 7.28
CA VAL A 453 -18.28 -13.06 6.31
C VAL A 453 -19.27 -12.76 5.20
N GLN A 454 -19.53 -11.49 4.95
CA GLN A 454 -20.50 -11.05 3.97
C GLN A 454 -19.86 -10.83 2.59
N PRO A 455 -20.49 -11.29 1.50
CA PRO A 455 -20.00 -11.05 0.15
C PRO A 455 -20.19 -9.59 -0.26
N HIS A 456 -19.32 -9.10 -1.17
CA HIS A 456 -19.45 -7.80 -1.81
C HIS A 456 -20.21 -7.97 -3.13
N ARG A 457 -21.37 -7.31 -3.27
CA ARG A 457 -22.19 -7.37 -4.49
C ARG A 457 -21.96 -6.14 -5.36
N GLY A 458 -21.20 -6.29 -6.43
CA GLY A 458 -20.92 -5.22 -7.38
C GLY A 458 -22.13 -4.83 -8.21
N PHE A 459 -22.28 -3.54 -8.52
CA PHE A 459 -23.28 -3.00 -9.42
C PHE A 459 -22.72 -1.76 -10.16
N TRP A 460 -23.35 -1.46 -11.30
CA TRP A 460 -23.06 -0.24 -12.06
C TRP A 460 -24.30 0.64 -12.06
N TYR A 461 -24.08 1.96 -12.03
CA TYR A 461 -25.15 2.95 -12.12
C TYR A 461 -24.69 4.11 -13.01
N GLU A 462 -25.65 4.85 -13.54
CA GLU A 462 -25.42 6.08 -14.26
C GLU A 462 -25.52 7.25 -13.27
N SER A 463 -24.48 8.06 -13.22
CA SER A 463 -24.45 9.28 -12.43
C SER A 463 -25.25 10.39 -13.11
N PHE A 464 -25.37 11.53 -12.47
CA PHE A 464 -26.17 12.68 -12.86
C PHE A 464 -25.91 13.20 -14.29
N ASP A 465 -24.75 12.94 -14.86
CA ASP A 465 -24.30 13.36 -16.20
C ASP A 465 -24.22 12.19 -17.20
N GLY A 466 -24.74 11.01 -16.85
CA GLY A 466 -24.72 9.80 -17.68
C GLY A 466 -23.40 9.02 -17.58
N ARG A 467 -22.43 9.44 -16.75
CA ARG A 467 -21.19 8.69 -16.51
C ARG A 467 -21.49 7.41 -15.74
N ARG A 468 -20.94 6.30 -16.23
CA ARG A 468 -21.06 5.01 -15.54
C ARG A 468 -20.09 4.94 -14.38
N VAL A 469 -20.59 4.67 -13.19
CA VAL A 469 -19.83 4.53 -11.95
C VAL A 469 -20.09 3.15 -11.35
N GLN A 470 -19.10 2.56 -10.72
CA GLN A 470 -19.21 1.25 -10.09
C GLN A 470 -19.27 1.38 -8.56
N GLY A 471 -20.14 0.57 -7.96
CA GLY A 471 -20.28 0.47 -6.52
C GLY A 471 -20.46 -0.98 -6.06
N TRP A 472 -20.35 -1.19 -4.77
CA TRP A 472 -20.59 -2.48 -4.10
C TRP A 472 -21.46 -2.29 -2.88
N LEU A 473 -22.31 -3.25 -2.67
CA LEU A 473 -23.18 -3.33 -1.50
C LEU A 473 -22.86 -4.61 -0.72
N ILE A 474 -22.69 -4.47 0.59
CA ILE A 474 -22.52 -5.58 1.52
C ILE A 474 -23.77 -5.63 2.40
N GLU A 475 -24.41 -6.80 2.48
CA GLU A 475 -25.63 -7.00 3.26
C GLU A 475 -25.31 -7.13 4.76
N PRO A 476 -26.18 -6.65 5.66
CA PRO A 476 -26.02 -6.88 7.09
C PRO A 476 -26.11 -8.38 7.43
N VAL A 477 -25.40 -8.79 8.46
CA VAL A 477 -25.53 -10.16 8.98
C VAL A 477 -26.96 -10.40 9.48
N GLY A 478 -27.59 -11.46 8.99
CA GLY A 478 -28.98 -11.78 9.33
C GLY A 478 -30.02 -10.98 8.54
N TYR A 479 -29.64 -10.39 7.39
CA TYR A 479 -30.57 -9.68 6.50
C TYR A 479 -31.84 -10.45 6.18
N ARG A 480 -32.97 -9.75 6.18
CA ARG A 480 -34.30 -10.24 5.83
C ARG A 480 -34.98 -9.33 4.83
N ASN A 481 -35.49 -9.88 3.75
CA ASN A 481 -36.07 -9.13 2.62
C ASN A 481 -37.24 -8.18 2.96
N ASN A 482 -37.87 -8.32 4.11
CA ASN A 482 -39.06 -7.53 4.48
C ASN A 482 -38.76 -6.45 5.53
N GLU A 483 -37.52 -6.21 5.85
CA GLU A 483 -37.06 -5.23 6.83
C GLU A 483 -36.18 -4.16 6.15
N THR A 484 -36.24 -2.94 6.65
CA THR A 484 -35.30 -1.87 6.26
C THR A 484 -34.18 -1.77 7.27
N TYR A 485 -32.99 -1.42 6.80
CA TYR A 485 -31.76 -1.38 7.59
C TYR A 485 -31.05 -0.03 7.46
N PRO A 486 -30.23 0.36 8.44
CA PRO A 486 -29.35 1.51 8.29
C PRO A 486 -28.34 1.30 7.15
N LEU A 487 -27.92 2.38 6.51
CA LEU A 487 -26.91 2.39 5.45
C LEU A 487 -25.66 3.11 5.94
N ALA A 488 -24.51 2.45 5.90
CA ALA A 488 -23.19 3.09 6.04
C ALA A 488 -22.56 3.26 4.67
N VAL A 489 -22.23 4.50 4.32
CA VAL A 489 -21.54 4.86 3.10
C VAL A 489 -20.07 5.06 3.40
N GLU A 490 -19.21 4.25 2.79
CA GLU A 490 -17.76 4.27 2.92
C GLU A 490 -17.14 4.88 1.66
N ILE A 491 -16.31 5.90 1.82
CA ILE A 491 -15.65 6.61 0.72
C ILE A 491 -14.14 6.37 0.82
N HIS A 492 -13.48 6.08 -0.31
CA HIS A 492 -12.03 5.88 -0.35
C HIS A 492 -11.25 7.19 -0.48
N GLY A 493 -10.02 7.19 0.03
CA GLY A 493 -9.05 8.28 -0.11
C GLY A 493 -8.36 8.33 -1.48
N GLY A 494 -7.31 9.08 -1.57
CA GLY A 494 -6.51 9.25 -2.78
C GLY A 494 -6.39 10.69 -3.22
N PRO A 495 -7.17 11.18 -4.22
CA PRO A 495 -8.45 10.71 -4.80
C PRO A 495 -8.36 9.50 -5.75
N HIS A 496 -7.21 9.19 -6.28
CA HIS A 496 -7.02 8.19 -7.33
C HIS A 496 -6.86 6.73 -6.82
N ALA A 497 -7.26 6.44 -5.59
CA ALA A 497 -7.38 5.06 -5.13
C ALA A 497 -8.51 4.31 -5.88
N MET A 498 -8.58 3.01 -5.70
CA MET A 498 -9.63 2.15 -6.23
C MET A 498 -9.96 1.11 -5.18
N TRP A 499 -11.21 1.08 -4.72
CA TRP A 499 -11.72 0.01 -3.88
C TRP A 499 -12.50 -1.03 -4.69
N GLY A 500 -12.68 -2.21 -4.10
CA GLY A 500 -13.41 -3.31 -4.72
C GLY A 500 -13.25 -4.60 -3.93
N PRO A 501 -13.62 -5.75 -4.51
CA PRO A 501 -13.43 -7.06 -3.88
C PRO A 501 -11.97 -7.38 -3.55
N GLY A 502 -11.04 -6.71 -4.21
CA GLY A 502 -9.60 -6.82 -3.98
C GLY A 502 -9.05 -5.90 -2.91
N GLU A 503 -9.88 -5.18 -2.15
CA GLU A 503 -9.41 -4.25 -1.14
C GLU A 503 -9.17 -4.95 0.21
N ARG A 504 -7.94 -4.86 0.72
CA ARG A 504 -7.55 -5.52 1.97
C ARG A 504 -7.67 -4.62 3.19
N THR A 505 -7.32 -3.32 3.05
CA THR A 505 -7.12 -2.44 4.20
C THR A 505 -8.40 -2.14 4.95
N MET A 506 -9.53 -2.10 4.25
CA MET A 506 -10.86 -1.84 4.80
C MET A 506 -11.69 -3.11 5.04
N TRP A 507 -11.15 -4.29 4.72
CA TRP A 507 -11.90 -5.55 4.83
C TRP A 507 -12.54 -5.75 6.20
N HIS A 508 -11.79 -5.50 7.28
CA HIS A 508 -12.26 -5.66 8.65
C HIS A 508 -13.38 -4.66 9.01
N GLU A 509 -13.22 -3.38 8.62
CA GLU A 509 -14.19 -2.32 8.87
C GLU A 509 -15.52 -2.60 8.16
N PHE A 510 -15.48 -2.97 6.88
CA PHE A 510 -16.66 -3.33 6.12
C PHE A 510 -17.43 -4.51 6.75
N GLN A 511 -16.71 -5.56 7.13
CA GLN A 511 -17.32 -6.73 7.78
C GLN A 511 -17.85 -6.39 9.17
N LEU A 512 -17.19 -5.50 9.92
CA LEU A 512 -17.63 -5.06 11.25
C LEU A 512 -18.94 -4.24 11.17
N LEU A 513 -19.05 -3.32 10.22
CA LEU A 513 -20.29 -2.56 10.00
C LEU A 513 -21.45 -3.48 9.60
N ALA A 514 -21.21 -4.40 8.66
CA ALA A 514 -22.21 -5.40 8.26
C ALA A 514 -22.62 -6.31 9.43
N ALA A 515 -21.68 -6.67 10.31
CA ALA A 515 -21.94 -7.44 11.53
C ALA A 515 -22.79 -6.69 12.55
N ASN A 516 -22.78 -5.36 12.52
CA ASN A 516 -23.56 -4.46 13.38
C ASN A 516 -24.89 -4.00 12.74
N GLY A 517 -25.30 -4.65 11.66
CA GLY A 517 -26.62 -4.49 11.06
C GLY A 517 -26.73 -3.38 10.03
N TYR A 518 -25.63 -2.86 9.50
CA TYR A 518 -25.62 -1.89 8.41
C TYR A 518 -25.54 -2.59 7.05
N PHE A 519 -26.28 -2.10 6.05
CA PHE A 519 -25.81 -2.17 4.69
C PHE A 519 -24.53 -1.33 4.58
N VAL A 520 -23.50 -1.85 3.92
CA VAL A 520 -22.28 -1.09 3.65
C VAL A 520 -22.19 -0.83 2.15
N LEU A 521 -22.24 0.44 1.77
CA LEU A 521 -22.11 0.91 0.40
C LEU A 521 -20.77 1.58 0.22
N TYR A 522 -19.99 1.15 -0.77
CA TYR A 522 -18.83 1.88 -1.23
C TYR A 522 -18.81 1.95 -2.75
N THR A 523 -18.22 3.03 -3.28
CA THR A 523 -18.18 3.29 -4.72
C THR A 523 -16.78 3.74 -5.13
N ASN A 524 -16.50 3.67 -6.43
CA ASN A 524 -15.38 4.35 -7.05
C ASN A 524 -15.92 5.54 -7.83
N PRO A 525 -16.09 6.72 -7.20
CA PRO A 525 -16.56 7.92 -7.89
C PRO A 525 -15.54 8.36 -8.95
N ARG A 526 -15.95 9.28 -9.84
CA ARG A 526 -15.00 9.91 -10.79
C ARG A 526 -13.73 10.37 -10.06
N GLY A 527 -12.59 10.26 -10.68
CA GLY A 527 -11.29 10.45 -10.07
C GLY A 527 -10.61 9.16 -9.65
N SER A 528 -11.37 8.08 -9.40
CA SER A 528 -10.81 6.78 -8.98
C SER A 528 -9.93 6.15 -10.05
N GLY A 529 -8.90 5.44 -9.61
CA GLY A 529 -8.07 4.57 -10.45
C GLY A 529 -8.84 3.36 -10.99
N GLY A 530 -8.29 2.68 -11.98
CA GLY A 530 -8.86 1.44 -12.52
C GLY A 530 -9.96 1.60 -13.57
N TYR A 531 -10.26 2.83 -13.99
CA TYR A 531 -11.30 3.15 -14.97
C TYR A 531 -10.77 3.91 -16.21
N GLY A 532 -9.47 4.14 -16.29
CA GLY A 532 -8.81 4.84 -17.37
C GLY A 532 -8.45 6.29 -17.05
N TYR A 533 -7.65 6.89 -17.93
CA TYR A 533 -7.16 8.24 -17.79
C TYR A 533 -8.28 9.27 -17.67
N ASP A 534 -9.27 9.26 -18.59
CA ASP A 534 -10.37 10.23 -18.61
C ASP A 534 -11.21 10.21 -17.32
N PHE A 535 -11.35 9.05 -16.70
CA PHE A 535 -12.09 8.90 -15.46
C PHE A 535 -11.37 9.51 -14.26
N LYS A 536 -10.03 9.51 -14.26
CA LYS A 536 -9.21 10.20 -13.27
C LYS A 536 -9.15 11.70 -13.52
N TYR A 537 -8.85 12.10 -14.74
CA TYR A 537 -8.60 13.48 -15.13
C TYR A 537 -9.81 14.41 -14.91
N VAL A 538 -11.03 13.88 -15.00
CA VAL A 538 -12.27 14.67 -14.90
C VAL A 538 -12.44 15.44 -13.58
N ILE A 539 -11.68 15.11 -12.52
CA ILE A 539 -11.70 15.83 -11.25
C ILE A 539 -10.62 16.93 -11.16
N GLN A 540 -9.82 17.10 -12.20
CA GLN A 540 -8.84 18.19 -12.25
C GLN A 540 -9.52 19.52 -11.94
N ARG A 541 -9.06 20.27 -10.92
CA ARG A 541 -9.64 21.51 -10.41
C ARG A 541 -11.09 21.40 -9.89
N ALA A 542 -11.60 20.18 -9.62
CA ALA A 542 -13.00 19.90 -9.27
C ALA A 542 -13.12 18.65 -8.37
N TRP A 543 -12.50 18.69 -7.20
CA TRP A 543 -12.46 17.56 -6.28
C TRP A 543 -13.80 17.25 -5.59
N GLY A 544 -14.69 18.28 -5.43
CA GLY A 544 -15.88 18.22 -4.57
C GLY A 544 -17.14 17.77 -5.29
N ASP A 545 -17.75 18.63 -6.13
CA ASP A 545 -19.14 18.47 -6.62
C ASP A 545 -19.36 17.16 -7.41
N GLY A 546 -18.51 16.89 -8.40
CA GLY A 546 -18.67 15.70 -9.24
C GLY A 546 -18.61 14.38 -8.47
N PRO A 547 -17.54 14.12 -7.70
CA PRO A 547 -17.43 12.92 -6.86
C PRO A 547 -18.52 12.80 -5.80
N MET A 548 -18.92 13.92 -5.15
CA MET A 548 -20.04 13.94 -4.20
C MET A 548 -21.33 13.46 -4.86
N ARG A 549 -21.66 13.97 -6.03
CA ARG A 549 -22.88 13.60 -6.77
C ARG A 549 -22.86 12.15 -7.25
N ASP A 550 -21.68 11.62 -7.59
CA ASP A 550 -21.52 10.18 -7.88
C ASP A 550 -21.90 9.33 -6.67
N VAL A 551 -21.37 9.68 -5.47
CA VAL A 551 -21.69 8.98 -4.22
C VAL A 551 -23.18 9.09 -3.89
N LEU A 552 -23.77 10.27 -3.95
CA LEU A 552 -25.19 10.49 -3.68
C LEU A 552 -26.11 9.73 -4.65
N THR A 553 -25.75 9.66 -5.93
CA THR A 553 -26.51 8.87 -6.93
C THR A 553 -26.45 7.36 -6.59
N ALA A 554 -25.34 6.85 -6.08
CA ALA A 554 -25.28 5.47 -5.58
C ALA A 554 -26.23 5.26 -4.40
N VAL A 555 -26.23 6.19 -3.43
CA VAL A 555 -27.16 6.16 -2.29
C VAL A 555 -28.61 6.10 -2.79
N ASP A 556 -28.99 7.02 -3.69
CA ASP A 556 -30.33 7.05 -4.27
C ASP A 556 -30.71 5.72 -4.94
N SER A 557 -29.77 5.09 -5.65
CA SER A 557 -29.97 3.80 -6.32
C SER A 557 -30.23 2.66 -5.34
N ILE A 558 -29.65 2.72 -4.14
CA ILE A 558 -29.86 1.70 -3.08
C ILE A 558 -31.15 1.99 -2.30
N VAL A 559 -31.44 3.24 -1.97
CA VAL A 559 -32.69 3.68 -1.35
C VAL A 559 -33.89 3.28 -2.22
N ALA A 560 -33.81 3.47 -3.52
CA ALA A 560 -34.86 3.06 -4.48
C ALA A 560 -35.19 1.56 -4.47
N ARG A 561 -34.31 0.71 -3.90
CA ARG A 561 -34.59 -0.73 -3.72
C ARG A 561 -35.56 -1.01 -2.53
N GLY A 562 -35.85 -0.02 -1.69
CA GLY A 562 -36.72 -0.13 -0.53
C GLY A 562 -36.17 -0.99 0.61
N ILE A 563 -34.86 -1.16 0.69
CA ILE A 563 -34.16 -1.96 1.71
C ILE A 563 -33.48 -1.09 2.78
N VAL A 564 -33.36 0.21 2.54
CA VAL A 564 -32.70 1.19 3.42
C VAL A 564 -33.75 2.01 4.17
N ASP A 565 -33.47 2.29 5.42
CA ASP A 565 -34.16 3.27 6.23
C ASP A 565 -33.47 4.62 6.03
N GLU A 566 -34.14 5.57 5.35
CA GLU A 566 -33.59 6.85 4.95
C GLU A 566 -33.22 7.77 6.14
N ASP A 567 -33.88 7.57 7.28
CA ASP A 567 -33.57 8.31 8.53
C ASP A 567 -32.32 7.77 9.26
N ARG A 568 -31.77 6.65 8.78
CA ARG A 568 -30.63 5.95 9.40
C ARG A 568 -29.44 5.75 8.45
N MET A 569 -29.15 6.74 7.62
CA MET A 569 -27.98 6.75 6.75
C MET A 569 -26.82 7.47 7.40
N VAL A 570 -25.62 6.91 7.32
CA VAL A 570 -24.37 7.47 7.83
C VAL A 570 -23.28 7.44 6.77
N VAL A 571 -22.27 8.32 6.89
CA VAL A 571 -21.17 8.42 5.91
C VAL A 571 -19.83 8.58 6.59
N THR A 572 -18.78 7.95 6.06
CA THR A 572 -17.41 8.09 6.55
C THR A 572 -16.37 7.93 5.44
N GLY A 573 -15.19 8.47 5.71
CA GLY A 573 -14.01 8.29 4.89
C GLY A 573 -12.79 9.00 5.46
N GLY A 574 -11.60 8.62 4.98
CA GLY A 574 -10.33 9.17 5.44
C GLY A 574 -9.53 9.83 4.31
N SER A 575 -8.65 10.81 4.67
CA SER A 575 -7.81 11.53 3.71
C SER A 575 -8.67 12.33 2.72
N TYR A 576 -8.49 12.17 1.42
CA TYR A 576 -9.41 12.74 0.43
C TYR A 576 -10.87 12.39 0.73
N ALA A 577 -11.17 11.20 1.22
CA ALA A 577 -12.54 10.85 1.60
C ALA A 577 -13.01 11.54 2.89
N GLY A 578 -12.11 11.92 3.80
CA GLY A 578 -12.42 12.82 4.90
C GLY A 578 -12.79 14.22 4.41
N TYR A 579 -12.06 14.71 3.41
CA TYR A 579 -12.41 15.89 2.62
C TYR A 579 -13.82 15.75 2.02
N LEU A 580 -14.06 14.68 1.24
CA LEU A 580 -15.31 14.48 0.53
C LEU A 580 -16.50 14.28 1.47
N THR A 581 -16.29 13.63 2.64
CA THR A 581 -17.30 13.51 3.70
C THR A 581 -17.73 14.89 4.22
N ALA A 582 -16.76 15.76 4.56
CA ALA A 582 -17.06 17.10 5.05
C ALA A 582 -17.68 17.98 3.97
N TYR A 583 -17.20 17.88 2.71
CA TYR A 583 -17.78 18.57 1.56
C TYR A 583 -19.23 18.15 1.32
N LEU A 584 -19.48 16.83 1.38
CA LEU A 584 -20.80 16.24 1.17
C LEU A 584 -21.81 16.74 2.20
N VAL A 585 -21.51 16.64 3.52
CA VAL A 585 -22.45 17.09 4.56
C VAL A 585 -22.57 18.63 4.66
N GLY A 586 -21.69 19.36 4.01
CA GLY A 586 -21.83 20.80 3.79
C GLY A 586 -22.79 21.16 2.66
N ASN A 587 -23.16 20.20 1.80
CA ASN A 587 -24.00 20.43 0.61
C ASN A 587 -25.24 19.51 0.56
N ASP A 588 -25.32 18.46 1.37
CA ASP A 588 -26.45 17.52 1.46
C ASP A 588 -26.70 17.15 2.93
N HIS A 589 -27.96 17.12 3.37
CA HIS A 589 -28.33 16.95 4.78
C HIS A 589 -29.06 15.61 5.09
N ARG A 590 -29.02 14.65 4.16
CA ARG A 590 -29.73 13.37 4.31
C ARG A 590 -29.13 12.40 5.34
N PHE A 591 -27.89 12.64 5.78
CA PHE A 591 -27.20 11.72 6.70
C PHE A 591 -27.49 12.04 8.17
N ALA A 592 -27.82 11.01 8.95
CA ALA A 592 -28.05 11.10 10.38
C ALA A 592 -26.75 11.38 11.17
N ALA A 593 -25.59 10.93 10.65
CA ALA A 593 -24.29 11.20 11.21
C ALA A 593 -23.18 11.06 10.15
N ALA A 594 -22.06 11.71 10.38
CA ALA A 594 -20.88 11.63 9.51
C ALA A 594 -19.59 11.53 10.33
N VAL A 595 -18.60 10.79 9.82
CA VAL A 595 -17.26 10.69 10.42
C VAL A 595 -16.21 11.07 9.37
N ALA A 596 -15.58 12.23 9.54
CA ALA A 596 -14.51 12.72 8.68
C ALA A 596 -13.14 12.46 9.33
N GLN A 597 -12.33 11.60 8.70
CA GLN A 597 -11.07 11.14 9.27
C GLN A 597 -9.90 11.74 8.50
N ARG A 598 -8.92 12.33 9.23
CA ARG A 598 -7.67 12.86 8.65
C ARG A 598 -7.86 13.56 7.28
N GLY A 599 -8.88 14.41 7.19
CA GLY A 599 -9.29 15.03 5.92
C GLY A 599 -8.55 16.33 5.63
N VAL A 600 -8.57 16.73 4.36
CA VAL A 600 -8.16 18.05 3.90
C VAL A 600 -9.40 18.96 3.89
N TYR A 601 -9.42 20.00 4.70
CA TYR A 601 -10.60 20.87 4.79
C TYR A 601 -10.39 22.29 4.24
N ASP A 602 -9.12 22.71 4.12
CA ASP A 602 -8.69 23.92 3.45
C ASP A 602 -7.46 23.65 2.58
N LEU A 603 -7.61 23.78 1.28
CA LEU A 603 -6.57 23.42 0.30
C LEU A 603 -5.36 24.37 0.34
N ALA A 604 -5.58 25.65 0.65
CA ALA A 604 -4.47 26.60 0.75
C ALA A 604 -3.60 26.33 1.99
N THR A 605 -4.20 26.00 3.13
CA THR A 605 -3.48 25.58 4.34
C THR A 605 -2.80 24.22 4.13
N PHE A 606 -3.46 23.28 3.46
CA PHE A 606 -2.91 21.97 3.13
C PHE A 606 -1.59 22.07 2.34
N PHE A 607 -1.51 22.99 1.39
CA PHE A 607 -0.25 23.27 0.69
C PHE A 607 0.90 23.64 1.64
N GLY A 608 0.61 24.35 2.72
CA GLY A 608 1.63 24.88 3.63
C GLY A 608 2.01 24.00 4.82
N GLU A 609 1.30 22.87 5.07
CA GLU A 609 1.47 22.14 6.32
C GLU A 609 1.74 20.63 6.17
N GLY A 610 1.58 20.05 4.98
CA GLY A 610 1.68 18.61 4.79
C GLY A 610 2.78 18.19 3.81
N ASN A 611 3.34 16.98 3.98
CA ASN A 611 4.29 16.41 3.01
C ASN A 611 3.65 16.09 1.66
N ALA A 612 2.32 16.07 1.59
CA ALA A 612 1.58 15.88 0.34
C ALA A 612 1.20 17.19 -0.37
N TRP A 613 1.92 18.28 -0.08
CA TRP A 613 1.71 19.62 -0.62
C TRP A 613 1.63 19.67 -2.15
N MET A 614 2.37 18.78 -2.83
CA MET A 614 2.39 18.67 -4.30
C MET A 614 1.03 18.31 -4.91
N LEU A 615 0.11 17.72 -4.14
CA LEU A 615 -1.25 17.45 -4.63
C LEU A 615 -1.97 18.75 -5.03
N VAL A 616 -1.67 19.88 -4.38
CA VAL A 616 -2.33 21.16 -4.73
C VAL A 616 -1.96 21.60 -6.14
N PRO A 617 -0.69 21.85 -6.49
CA PRO A 617 -0.36 22.23 -7.86
C PRO A 617 -0.69 21.15 -8.89
N PHE A 618 -0.59 19.87 -8.56
CA PHE A 618 -0.87 18.77 -9.51
C PHE A 618 -2.36 18.63 -9.81
N GLU A 619 -3.22 18.67 -8.78
CA GLU A 619 -4.66 18.47 -8.93
C GLU A 619 -5.41 19.75 -9.33
N PHE A 620 -4.91 20.91 -8.93
CA PHE A 620 -5.57 22.18 -9.21
C PHE A 620 -4.89 22.99 -10.29
N ASN A 621 -3.72 22.56 -10.79
CA ASN A 621 -2.91 23.28 -11.76
C ASN A 621 -2.76 24.76 -11.38
N ALA A 622 -2.51 25.01 -10.09
CA ALA A 622 -2.34 26.34 -9.50
C ALA A 622 -1.72 26.23 -8.11
N TYR A 623 -0.83 27.15 -7.78
CA TYR A 623 -0.38 27.40 -6.42
C TYR A 623 -1.38 28.33 -5.68
N PRO A 624 -1.36 28.37 -4.33
CA PRO A 624 -2.30 29.23 -3.56
C PRO A 624 -2.26 30.73 -3.91
N TRP A 625 -1.14 31.22 -4.38
CA TRP A 625 -0.98 32.63 -4.81
C TRP A 625 -1.36 32.90 -6.27
N GLU A 626 -1.58 31.85 -7.09
CA GLU A 626 -1.95 31.97 -8.50
C GLU A 626 -3.46 31.96 -8.70
N ASP A 627 -4.16 31.02 -8.08
CA ASP A 627 -5.63 30.90 -8.17
C ASP A 627 -6.25 30.53 -6.80
N PRO A 628 -6.24 31.46 -5.83
CA PRO A 628 -6.82 31.21 -4.49
C PRO A 628 -8.32 30.93 -4.53
N GLU A 629 -9.03 31.38 -5.57
CA GLU A 629 -10.48 31.21 -5.66
C GLU A 629 -10.89 29.77 -5.96
N VAL A 630 -10.16 29.06 -6.83
CA VAL A 630 -10.41 27.64 -7.06
C VAL A 630 -10.18 26.84 -5.79
N LEU A 631 -9.09 27.09 -5.06
CA LEU A 631 -8.80 26.39 -3.82
C LEU A 631 -9.89 26.66 -2.77
N ARG A 632 -10.31 27.90 -2.61
CA ARG A 632 -11.40 28.29 -1.70
C ARG A 632 -12.71 27.59 -2.05
N ARG A 633 -13.08 27.56 -3.31
CA ARG A 633 -14.33 26.94 -3.79
C ARG A 633 -14.33 25.43 -3.54
N GLU A 634 -13.20 24.77 -3.75
CA GLU A 634 -13.07 23.34 -3.55
C GLU A 634 -12.78 22.96 -2.09
N SER A 635 -12.56 23.90 -1.18
CA SER A 635 -12.30 23.63 0.24
C SER A 635 -13.59 23.41 1.04
N PRO A 636 -13.76 22.27 1.75
CA PRO A 636 -14.94 21.98 2.58
C PRO A 636 -15.23 23.04 3.64
N ILE A 637 -14.20 23.69 4.20
CA ILE A 637 -14.35 24.75 5.21
C ILE A 637 -15.23 25.92 4.72
N THR A 638 -15.26 26.17 3.42
CA THR A 638 -16.11 27.19 2.79
C THR A 638 -17.60 26.92 3.04
N TYR A 639 -17.99 25.67 3.14
CA TYR A 639 -19.36 25.19 3.31
C TYR A 639 -19.67 24.78 4.75
N ALA A 640 -18.73 24.93 5.68
CA ALA A 640 -18.89 24.50 7.09
C ALA A 640 -20.11 25.15 7.77
N HIS A 641 -20.50 26.37 7.38
CA HIS A 641 -21.67 27.06 7.91
C HIS A 641 -23.00 26.36 7.54
N GLN A 642 -23.04 25.56 6.52
CA GLN A 642 -24.20 24.80 6.06
C GLN A 642 -24.31 23.41 6.69
N ILE A 643 -23.25 22.89 7.32
CA ILE A 643 -23.26 21.58 7.97
C ILE A 643 -24.30 21.54 9.08
N GLU A 644 -25.28 20.64 8.97
CA GLU A 644 -26.29 20.34 9.99
C GLU A 644 -26.13 18.94 10.60
N THR A 645 -25.61 18.00 9.81
CA THR A 645 -25.31 16.64 10.19
C THR A 645 -24.33 16.59 11.37
N PRO A 646 -24.61 15.86 12.45
CA PRO A 646 -23.64 15.58 13.51
C PRO A 646 -22.35 15.02 12.92
N LEU A 647 -21.21 15.65 13.26
CA LEU A 647 -19.92 15.31 12.67
C LEU A 647 -18.91 14.88 13.73
N LEU A 648 -18.36 13.67 13.59
CA LEU A 648 -17.17 13.26 14.32
C LEU A 648 -15.93 13.50 13.43
N ILE A 649 -14.98 14.25 13.92
CA ILE A 649 -13.68 14.44 13.28
C ILE A 649 -12.67 13.53 13.99
N ILE A 650 -11.89 12.77 13.24
CA ILE A 650 -10.81 11.93 13.75
C ILE A 650 -9.50 12.33 13.07
N HIS A 651 -8.44 12.58 13.88
CA HIS A 651 -7.11 12.91 13.36
C HIS A 651 -6.01 12.38 14.27
N SER A 652 -4.84 12.12 13.71
CA SER A 652 -3.66 11.65 14.45
C SER A 652 -2.67 12.79 14.70
N ASP A 653 -2.02 12.81 15.86
CA ASP A 653 -1.13 13.92 16.28
C ASP A 653 0.13 14.05 15.42
N ARG A 654 0.59 12.96 14.84
CA ARG A 654 1.77 12.90 13.97
C ARG A 654 1.42 12.71 12.50
N ASP A 655 0.22 13.10 12.10
CA ASP A 655 -0.16 13.15 10.70
C ASP A 655 0.47 14.37 10.03
N LEU A 656 1.60 14.17 9.39
CA LEU A 656 2.29 15.20 8.61
C LEU A 656 1.91 15.15 7.13
N ARG A 657 0.99 14.26 6.74
CA ARG A 657 0.49 14.22 5.36
C ARG A 657 -0.63 15.21 5.11
N THR A 658 -1.61 15.26 6.00
CA THR A 658 -2.73 16.19 5.92
C THR A 658 -2.76 17.20 7.07
N GLY A 659 -1.78 17.24 7.92
CA GLY A 659 -1.62 18.17 9.02
C GLY A 659 -2.82 18.26 9.99
N VAL A 660 -2.56 18.17 11.28
CA VAL A 660 -3.61 18.17 12.33
C VAL A 660 -4.41 19.47 12.38
N SER A 661 -3.83 20.57 11.91
CA SER A 661 -4.48 21.89 11.88
C SER A 661 -5.70 21.93 10.96
N GLN A 662 -5.76 21.07 9.94
CA GLN A 662 -6.96 20.90 9.12
C GLN A 662 -8.18 20.58 9.97
N SER A 663 -8.06 19.58 10.84
CA SER A 663 -9.15 19.17 11.74
C SER A 663 -9.44 20.18 12.82
N GLU A 664 -8.41 20.83 13.38
CA GLU A 664 -8.59 21.88 14.41
C GLU A 664 -9.36 23.09 13.85
N MET A 665 -9.08 23.45 12.62
CA MET A 665 -9.72 24.56 11.92
C MET A 665 -11.20 24.27 11.68
N LEU A 666 -11.52 23.10 11.13
CA LEU A 666 -12.91 22.67 10.89
C LEU A 666 -13.67 22.55 12.22
N TYR A 667 -13.09 21.89 13.23
CA TYR A 667 -13.69 21.74 14.56
C TYR A 667 -14.00 23.09 15.20
N ARG A 668 -13.03 24.02 15.24
CA ARG A 668 -13.21 25.36 15.81
C ARG A 668 -14.29 26.13 15.09
N THR A 669 -14.31 26.09 13.77
CA THR A 669 -15.33 26.73 12.93
C THR A 669 -16.73 26.23 13.30
N LEU A 670 -16.93 24.91 13.33
CA LEU A 670 -18.22 24.32 13.67
C LEU A 670 -18.65 24.62 15.14
N LYS A 671 -17.72 24.63 16.09
CA LYS A 671 -18.02 25.04 17.48
C LYS A 671 -18.45 26.49 17.61
N VAL A 672 -17.79 27.41 16.91
CA VAL A 672 -18.19 28.83 16.88
C VAL A 672 -19.58 28.99 16.28
N LEU A 673 -19.89 28.22 15.24
CA LEU A 673 -21.19 28.17 14.59
C LEU A 673 -22.25 27.39 15.39
N LYS A 674 -21.90 26.83 16.56
CA LYS A 674 -22.76 26.01 17.42
C LYS A 674 -23.33 24.77 16.75
N LYS A 675 -22.60 24.20 15.79
CA LYS A 675 -22.96 22.96 15.11
C LYS A 675 -22.58 21.74 15.96
N PRO A 676 -23.31 20.60 15.83
CA PRO A 676 -22.99 19.37 16.55
C PRO A 676 -21.69 18.76 15.99
N VAL A 677 -20.60 18.88 16.74
CA VAL A 677 -19.30 18.34 16.36
C VAL A 677 -18.54 17.79 17.55
N GLU A 678 -17.91 16.64 17.35
CA GLU A 678 -16.95 16.01 18.25
C GLU A 678 -15.60 15.89 17.55
N TYR A 679 -14.50 15.86 18.32
CA TYR A 679 -13.14 15.73 17.78
C TYR A 679 -12.34 14.77 18.63
N VAL A 680 -11.78 13.74 17.99
CA VAL A 680 -10.91 12.72 18.59
C VAL A 680 -9.52 12.83 17.98
N ARG A 681 -8.50 12.97 18.85
CA ARG A 681 -7.08 13.00 18.47
C ARG A 681 -6.41 11.72 18.95
N TYR A 682 -5.67 11.07 18.05
CA TYR A 682 -4.89 9.87 18.35
C TYR A 682 -3.42 10.23 18.57
N PRO A 683 -2.89 10.01 19.79
CA PRO A 683 -1.48 10.28 20.07
C PRO A 683 -0.58 9.28 19.34
N ARG A 684 0.63 9.71 18.99
CA ARG A 684 1.70 8.91 18.38
C ARG A 684 1.44 8.39 16.97
N GLU A 685 0.21 8.44 16.47
CA GLU A 685 -0.18 7.95 15.16
C GLU A 685 0.04 8.97 14.04
N GLY A 686 0.32 8.46 12.85
CA GLY A 686 0.40 9.23 11.61
C GLY A 686 -0.87 9.09 10.76
N HIS A 687 -0.71 9.40 9.46
CA HIS A 687 -1.81 9.38 8.49
C HIS A 687 -2.50 8.01 8.39
N ASP A 688 -1.75 6.93 8.44
CA ASP A 688 -2.24 5.57 8.17
C ASP A 688 -2.75 4.81 9.41
N LEU A 689 -3.24 5.50 10.45
CA LEU A 689 -3.85 4.88 11.63
C LEU A 689 -4.81 3.73 11.28
N SER A 690 -5.70 3.92 10.29
CA SER A 690 -6.69 2.89 9.91
C SER A 690 -6.08 1.62 9.31
N CYS A 691 -4.89 1.70 8.72
CA CYS A 691 -4.24 0.63 7.97
C CYS A 691 -3.09 -0.03 8.73
N THR A 692 -2.20 0.79 9.33
CA THR A 692 -0.93 0.35 9.92
C THR A 692 -0.69 0.87 11.33
N GLY A 693 -1.65 1.62 11.92
CA GLY A 693 -1.54 2.14 13.28
C GLY A 693 -1.46 1.05 14.35
N GLU A 694 -1.10 1.44 15.58
CA GLU A 694 -1.09 0.55 16.74
C GLU A 694 -2.41 -0.23 16.81
N PRO A 695 -2.40 -1.57 16.95
CA PRO A 695 -3.61 -2.38 16.84
C PRO A 695 -4.74 -1.95 17.78
N LEU A 696 -4.40 -1.60 19.03
CA LEU A 696 -5.38 -1.13 20.01
C LEU A 696 -6.01 0.20 19.58
N LEU A 697 -5.23 1.14 19.01
CA LEU A 697 -5.74 2.41 18.52
C LEU A 697 -6.61 2.25 17.26
N ARG A 698 -6.30 1.27 16.41
CA ARG A 698 -7.17 0.87 15.29
C ARG A 698 -8.52 0.34 15.79
N ILE A 699 -8.51 -0.52 16.81
CA ILE A 699 -9.73 -1.07 17.44
C ILE A 699 -10.55 0.08 18.09
N ASP A 700 -9.91 0.95 18.86
CA ASP A 700 -10.56 2.12 19.49
C ASP A 700 -11.23 3.00 18.43
N ARG A 701 -10.53 3.30 17.31
CA ARG A 701 -11.08 4.05 16.19
C ARG A 701 -12.36 3.42 15.63
N LEU A 702 -12.32 2.11 15.34
CA LEU A 702 -13.48 1.38 14.82
C LEU A 702 -14.67 1.43 15.78
N LEU A 703 -14.40 1.26 17.09
CA LEU A 703 -15.46 1.29 18.11
C LEU A 703 -16.03 2.70 18.30
N ARG A 704 -15.23 3.76 18.20
CA ARG A 704 -15.71 5.15 18.24
C ARG A 704 -16.60 5.48 17.05
N ILE A 705 -16.20 5.07 15.83
CA ILE A 705 -17.03 5.23 14.64
C ILE A 705 -18.37 4.53 14.84
N LEU A 706 -18.35 3.27 15.25
CA LEU A 706 -19.55 2.47 15.46
C LEU A 706 -20.44 3.06 16.57
N GLU A 707 -19.86 3.47 17.70
CA GLU A 707 -20.61 4.10 18.79
C GLU A 707 -21.27 5.40 18.34
N PHE A 708 -20.52 6.27 17.63
CA PHE A 708 -21.04 7.53 17.10
C PHE A 708 -22.20 7.30 16.14
N PHE A 709 -22.08 6.34 15.22
CA PHE A 709 -23.16 5.98 14.31
C PHE A 709 -24.38 5.45 15.06
N GLN A 710 -24.22 4.49 15.98
CA GLN A 710 -25.32 3.88 16.74
C GLN A 710 -26.07 4.91 17.57
N ARG A 711 -25.37 5.85 18.20
CA ARG A 711 -25.96 6.94 19.02
C ARG A 711 -26.89 7.83 18.21
N HIS A 712 -26.64 8.00 16.90
CA HIS A 712 -27.44 8.86 16.02
C HIS A 712 -28.50 8.10 15.21
N VAL A 713 -28.31 6.80 14.92
CA VAL A 713 -29.29 6.00 14.18
C VAL A 713 -30.17 5.09 15.05
N ARG A 714 -29.85 4.96 16.33
CA ARG A 714 -30.59 4.16 17.32
C ARG A 714 -30.67 4.89 18.66
N PRO A 715 -31.30 6.06 18.73
CA PRO A 715 -31.27 6.90 19.93
C PRO A 715 -31.96 6.24 21.14
N ASP A 716 -32.70 5.13 20.94
CA ASP A 716 -33.45 4.44 21.99
C ASP A 716 -32.65 3.29 22.65
N LEU A 717 -31.40 3.04 22.24
CA LEU A 717 -30.47 2.10 22.85
C LEU A 717 -29.45 2.82 23.74
#